data_5b0affc2cf3b69cb11300d93dadf0547
#
_entry.id   5b0affc2cf3b69cb11300d93dadf0547
#
_cell.length_a   1.000
_cell.length_b   1.000
_cell.length_c   1.000
_cell.angle_alpha   90.00
_cell.angle_beta   90.00
_cell.angle_gamma   90.00
#
_symmetry.space_group_name_H-M   'P 1'
#
loop_
_entity.id
_entity.type
_entity.pdbx_description
1 polymer ?
#
loop_
_entity_poly.entity_id
_entity_poly.type
_entity_poly.pdbx_seq_one_letter_code
_entity_poly.pdbx_strand_id
1 'polypeptide(L)'
;AVAVVPTDFDNRRDIDLLVLDAGNKPKLFRNLRDGSFKDVAAEVGLNKTGDWTCAAAGDFNKDTYTDFFFGKSGAAGVFAVSDGRGKFALKDAPNGTENAASAQFLDYDNDGLLDLIANTDKGFVVARNLGDEWSRADSSAFKIKTDANNAPVNSRQILSGDVDRDGDTDLLAFGRGGQLHFVENVNDTANKSVTVALAGRVSNRTGIGAKIDLRSGSLQQKLETYAASPAPAPSDAHFGLGKRVKPDAVRVIWTSGVVQAETEISAAPQREVGAFRPPLKIEELDRKPSSCPYLYTWNGERFEFVTDFLGGGEMGNWKEAGAYHYPDSDEFVRITSDQLKSKNGRYEIRVTNELEEVLFLDHLKLVAVEHDADREVYPNEGLGIPTGGKRILYTTRNARAPVSAVDTDGKSVLANIKNLDRAFYDSFKSENIRGYAEMHNLTLTLDDKKNYDGRTLLLLTGWTDYAFSSDNLAASQSNRSLTMPKLQVKDKQGEWQTVVSSIGISVGRPQTLVVDLTGKFLSDSREVRIVTNFKTYWDKIAVDTSEQTDVKTIEIKPTQASLRERGFSEEIKFGEMIAANYDVVLNDGRWKYFSGNFTRLGAVNPLLEAADDVFVISKTGDELVLSFDALPELPANRKYTFLLFADGYSKEMDINSGSPDAVLPLPFKAMKKYPYSADERFPMTEEKQRIYDEYTTRTVKGFLPRIETFLSK
;
A
#
# COMPACT_ATOMS: atom_id res chain seq x y z
N ALA A 1 -11.93 24.94 22.35
CA ALA A 1 -11.18 25.27 21.14
C ALA A 1 -11.95 26.30 20.30
N VAL A 2 -11.24 27.23 19.69
CA VAL A 2 -11.79 28.18 18.72
C VAL A 2 -11.58 27.70 17.28
N ALA A 3 -10.57 26.85 17.06
CA ALA A 3 -10.30 26.19 15.79
C ALA A 3 -9.67 24.82 15.97
N VAL A 4 -10.01 23.89 15.08
CA VAL A 4 -9.36 22.60 14.93
C VAL A 4 -9.07 22.40 13.44
N VAL A 5 -7.82 22.19 13.08
CA VAL A 5 -7.37 22.05 11.70
C VAL A 5 -6.68 20.69 11.51
N PRO A 6 -7.27 19.77 10.76
CA PRO A 6 -6.58 18.55 10.36
C PRO A 6 -5.56 18.87 9.25
N THR A 7 -4.36 18.33 9.36
CA THR A 7 -3.29 18.52 8.37
C THR A 7 -2.16 17.52 8.61
N ASP A 8 -1.41 17.19 7.58
CA ASP A 8 -0.14 16.46 7.73
C ASP A 8 1.01 17.47 7.67
N PHE A 9 1.24 18.14 8.80
CA PHE A 9 2.16 19.29 8.87
C PHE A 9 3.63 18.93 8.61
N ASP A 10 4.04 17.68 8.85
CA ASP A 10 5.43 17.24 8.70
C ASP A 10 5.65 16.24 7.55
N ASN A 11 4.65 16.08 6.67
CA ASN A 11 4.69 15.21 5.49
C ASN A 11 4.91 13.72 5.78
N ARG A 12 4.46 13.24 6.96
CA ARG A 12 4.55 11.83 7.32
C ARG A 12 3.39 10.98 6.80
N ARG A 13 2.45 11.58 6.07
CA ARG A 13 1.25 10.96 5.51
C ARG A 13 0.18 10.60 6.54
N ASP A 14 0.26 11.18 7.73
CA ASP A 14 -0.73 11.03 8.81
C ASP A 14 -1.54 12.31 8.91
N ILE A 15 -2.75 12.24 9.40
CA ILE A 15 -3.50 13.42 9.74
C ILE A 15 -3.23 13.79 11.19
N ASP A 16 -2.57 14.91 11.37
CA ASP A 16 -2.32 15.57 12.63
C ASP A 16 -3.42 16.58 12.94
N LEU A 17 -3.48 17.12 14.14
CA LEU A 17 -4.50 18.06 14.55
C LEU A 17 -3.88 19.32 15.18
N LEU A 18 -4.03 20.47 14.53
CA LEU A 18 -3.79 21.76 15.15
C LEU A 18 -5.04 22.18 15.92
N VAL A 19 -4.89 22.57 17.18
CA VAL A 19 -5.98 23.05 18.07
C VAL A 19 -5.60 24.41 18.63
N LEU A 20 -6.47 25.40 18.42
CA LEU A 20 -6.33 26.72 19.01
C LEU A 20 -7.41 26.94 20.10
N ASP A 21 -6.99 27.50 21.22
CA ASP A 21 -7.85 27.97 22.30
C ASP A 21 -7.59 29.46 22.56
N ALA A 22 -8.63 30.26 22.77
CA ALA A 22 -8.48 31.66 23.11
C ALA A 22 -7.69 31.81 24.44
N GLY A 23 -6.73 32.74 24.46
CA GLY A 23 -5.89 33.00 25.63
C GLY A 23 -4.83 31.94 25.94
N ASN A 24 -4.68 30.91 25.11
CA ASN A 24 -3.73 29.80 25.32
C ASN A 24 -2.65 29.71 24.22
N LYS A 25 -1.68 28.83 24.44
CA LYS A 25 -0.74 28.43 23.40
C LYS A 25 -1.43 27.45 22.43
N PRO A 26 -1.08 27.46 21.13
CA PRO A 26 -1.50 26.42 20.18
C PRO A 26 -1.09 25.04 20.69
N LYS A 27 -1.88 24.01 20.36
CA LYS A 27 -1.51 22.60 20.50
C LYS A 27 -1.43 21.99 19.11
N LEU A 28 -0.41 21.19 18.86
CA LEU A 28 -0.25 20.44 17.62
C LEU A 28 -0.07 18.97 17.97
N PHE A 29 -1.14 18.21 17.77
CA PHE A 29 -1.18 16.80 18.08
C PHE A 29 -0.69 16.00 16.87
N ARG A 30 0.54 15.50 16.97
CA ARG A 30 1.10 14.56 15.98
C ARG A 30 0.48 13.18 16.16
N ASN A 31 -0.04 12.62 15.09
CA ASN A 31 -0.52 11.24 15.03
C ASN A 31 0.65 10.25 15.10
N LEU A 32 0.65 9.33 16.07
CA LEU A 32 1.71 8.33 16.24
C LEU A 32 1.41 7.00 15.51
N ARG A 33 0.27 6.89 14.82
CA ARG A 33 -0.20 5.69 14.08
C ARG A 33 -0.47 4.46 14.95
N ASP A 34 -0.38 4.60 16.26
CA ASP A 34 -0.68 3.55 17.24
C ASP A 34 -2.02 3.78 17.97
N GLY A 35 -2.85 4.68 17.43
CA GLY A 35 -4.10 5.13 18.04
C GLY A 35 -3.92 6.25 19.04
N SER A 36 -2.71 6.77 19.23
CA SER A 36 -2.41 7.87 20.13
C SER A 36 -1.88 9.11 19.42
N PHE A 37 -1.95 10.25 20.11
CA PHE A 37 -1.43 11.53 19.64
C PHE A 37 -0.47 12.13 20.67
N LYS A 38 0.56 12.82 20.19
CA LYS A 38 1.52 13.56 21.02
C LYS A 38 1.45 15.04 20.70
N ASP A 39 1.26 15.90 21.73
CA ASP A 39 1.40 17.36 21.54
C ASP A 39 2.87 17.72 21.32
N VAL A 40 3.17 18.22 20.14
CA VAL A 40 4.53 18.61 19.72
C VAL A 40 4.67 20.12 19.48
N ALA A 41 3.63 20.92 19.78
CA ALA A 41 3.59 22.36 19.46
C ALA A 41 4.83 23.12 19.94
N ALA A 42 5.26 22.88 21.18
CA ALA A 42 6.45 23.52 21.74
C ALA A 42 7.75 23.08 21.06
N GLU A 43 7.83 21.80 20.65
CA GLU A 43 9.00 21.21 19.99
C GLU A 43 9.21 21.80 18.58
N VAL A 44 8.11 22.20 17.93
CA VAL A 44 8.12 22.71 16.54
C VAL A 44 8.01 24.25 16.47
N GLY A 45 8.05 24.97 17.60
CA GLY A 45 8.08 26.45 17.62
C GLY A 45 6.73 27.14 17.81
N LEU A 46 5.65 26.39 18.03
CA LEU A 46 4.30 26.94 18.29
C LEU A 46 4.05 27.11 19.81
N ASN A 47 4.81 28.01 20.46
CA ASN A 47 4.76 28.16 21.93
C ASN A 47 4.31 29.54 22.42
N LYS A 48 3.79 30.41 21.53
CA LYS A 48 3.34 31.76 21.86
C LYS A 48 1.84 31.76 22.28
N THR A 49 1.52 32.34 23.41
CA THR A 49 0.14 32.58 23.85
C THR A 49 -0.51 33.69 23.04
N GLY A 50 -1.80 33.56 22.74
CA GLY A 50 -2.56 34.60 22.05
C GLY A 50 -4.07 34.44 22.20
N ASP A 51 -4.80 35.55 22.08
CA ASP A 51 -6.26 35.55 22.01
C ASP A 51 -6.71 35.16 20.58
N TRP A 52 -6.56 33.87 20.29
CA TRP A 52 -6.83 33.32 18.99
C TRP A 52 -8.32 33.30 18.67
N THR A 53 -8.68 33.56 17.41
CA THR A 53 -10.08 33.63 16.95
C THR A 53 -10.40 32.60 15.87
N CYS A 54 -9.46 32.29 15.00
CA CYS A 54 -9.60 31.30 13.93
C CYS A 54 -8.22 30.80 13.48
N ALA A 55 -8.21 29.78 12.62
CA ALA A 55 -7.01 29.29 11.94
C ALA A 55 -7.30 28.97 10.47
N ALA A 56 -6.27 29.07 9.62
CA ALA A 56 -6.23 28.52 8.27
C ALA A 56 -4.91 27.79 8.04
N ALA A 57 -4.89 26.82 7.14
CA ALA A 57 -3.72 26.02 6.78
C ALA A 57 -3.53 26.01 5.26
N GLY A 58 -2.29 26.04 4.80
CA GLY A 58 -1.91 25.97 3.38
C GLY A 58 -0.42 26.17 3.20
N ASP A 59 0.14 25.64 2.12
CA ASP A 59 1.55 25.81 1.73
C ASP A 59 1.69 27.13 0.92
N PHE A 60 1.68 28.26 1.62
CA PHE A 60 1.72 29.55 0.94
C PHE A 60 3.13 30.02 0.54
N ASN A 61 4.18 29.42 1.15
CA ASN A 61 5.58 29.72 0.83
C ASN A 61 6.19 28.76 -0.19
N LYS A 62 5.43 27.74 -0.62
CA LYS A 62 5.79 26.70 -1.60
C LYS A 62 6.99 25.84 -1.22
N ASP A 63 7.18 25.61 0.09
CA ASP A 63 8.21 24.69 0.58
C ASP A 63 7.73 23.24 0.68
N THR A 64 6.47 22.97 0.29
CA THR A 64 5.74 21.70 0.36
C THR A 64 5.31 21.27 1.77
N TYR A 65 5.55 22.09 2.77
CA TYR A 65 5.03 21.90 4.13
C TYR A 65 3.87 22.84 4.40
N THR A 66 3.00 22.46 5.33
CA THR A 66 1.84 23.28 5.68
C THR A 66 2.27 24.45 6.55
N ASP A 67 1.88 25.67 6.15
CA ASP A 67 1.93 26.87 6.95
C ASP A 67 0.57 27.13 7.62
N PHE A 68 0.53 27.97 8.64
CA PHE A 68 -0.71 28.35 9.31
C PHE A 68 -0.89 29.86 9.40
N PHE A 69 -2.14 30.27 9.38
CA PHE A 69 -2.58 31.58 9.83
C PHE A 69 -3.37 31.42 11.15
N PHE A 70 -3.08 32.25 12.14
CA PHE A 70 -3.80 32.35 13.39
C PHE A 70 -4.43 33.74 13.50
N GLY A 71 -5.76 33.82 13.40
CA GLY A 71 -6.51 35.04 13.66
C GLY A 71 -6.40 35.45 15.13
N LYS A 72 -6.38 36.75 15.40
CA LYS A 72 -6.17 37.29 16.75
C LYS A 72 -7.18 38.41 17.07
N SER A 73 -7.65 38.43 18.29
CA SER A 73 -8.53 39.49 18.79
C SER A 73 -7.74 40.77 19.08
N GLY A 74 -8.22 41.89 18.56
CA GLY A 74 -7.67 43.21 18.83
C GLY A 74 -6.31 43.52 18.18
N ALA A 75 -5.78 42.62 17.37
CA ALA A 75 -4.51 42.81 16.68
C ALA A 75 -4.49 42.03 15.36
N ALA A 76 -3.54 42.36 14.46
CA ALA A 76 -3.28 41.57 13.25
C ALA A 76 -2.97 40.11 13.63
N GLY A 77 -3.37 39.17 12.77
CA GLY A 77 -3.11 37.75 12.95
C GLY A 77 -1.62 37.42 12.90
N VAL A 78 -1.32 36.15 13.04
CA VAL A 78 0.06 35.64 13.03
C VAL A 78 0.17 34.50 12.01
N PHE A 79 1.19 34.56 11.17
CA PHE A 79 1.62 33.41 10.35
C PHE A 79 2.58 32.54 11.15
N ALA A 80 2.35 31.23 11.13
CA ALA A 80 3.34 30.24 11.50
C ALA A 80 3.89 29.63 10.21
N VAL A 81 5.08 30.09 9.84
CA VAL A 81 5.73 29.76 8.56
C VAL A 81 6.62 28.55 8.75
N SER A 82 6.40 27.50 7.97
CA SER A 82 7.23 26.31 7.94
C SER A 82 8.67 26.63 7.49
N ASP A 83 9.63 25.86 8.01
CA ASP A 83 11.04 25.89 7.58
C ASP A 83 11.38 24.82 6.53
N GLY A 84 10.36 24.15 5.97
CA GLY A 84 10.51 23.00 5.06
C GLY A 84 11.05 21.73 5.75
N ARG A 85 10.99 21.67 7.11
CA ARG A 85 11.46 20.54 7.92
C ARG A 85 10.54 20.23 9.11
N GLY A 86 9.34 20.80 9.10
CA GLY A 86 8.34 20.59 10.15
C GLY A 86 8.55 21.44 11.41
N LYS A 87 9.27 22.56 11.34
CA LYS A 87 9.33 23.59 12.39
C LYS A 87 8.77 24.90 11.89
N PHE A 88 8.30 25.77 12.80
CA PHE A 88 7.62 27.00 12.48
C PHE A 88 8.33 28.24 13.04
N ALA A 89 8.41 29.28 12.21
CA ALA A 89 8.76 30.64 12.62
C ALA A 89 7.49 31.50 12.65
N LEU A 90 7.24 32.21 13.76
CA LEU A 90 6.07 33.09 13.88
C LEU A 90 6.39 34.46 13.27
N LYS A 91 5.54 34.95 12.36
CA LYS A 91 5.60 36.28 11.73
C LYS A 91 4.26 36.96 11.86
N ASP A 92 4.26 38.30 11.95
CA ASP A 92 2.99 39.02 11.94
C ASP A 92 2.33 38.93 10.55
N ALA A 93 1.03 38.74 10.52
CA ALA A 93 0.25 38.78 9.30
C ALA A 93 -0.02 40.23 8.85
N PRO A 94 -0.43 40.44 7.58
CA PRO A 94 -0.72 41.79 7.07
C PRO A 94 -1.78 42.51 7.91
N ASN A 95 -1.64 43.85 7.98
CA ASN A 95 -2.64 44.74 8.58
C ASN A 95 -4.00 44.56 7.88
N GLY A 96 -5.08 44.64 8.65
CA GLY A 96 -6.44 44.44 8.19
C GLY A 96 -6.99 43.04 8.58
N THR A 97 -6.15 42.12 9.09
CA THR A 97 -6.56 40.82 9.56
C THR A 97 -6.99 40.80 11.04
N GLU A 98 -7.10 42.00 11.66
CA GLU A 98 -7.54 42.13 13.05
C GLU A 98 -8.98 41.59 13.23
N ASN A 99 -9.23 40.89 14.32
CA ASN A 99 -10.54 40.33 14.64
C ASN A 99 -11.09 39.37 13.57
N ALA A 100 -10.24 38.69 12.81
CA ALA A 100 -10.68 37.68 11.85
C ALA A 100 -11.47 36.59 12.59
N ALA A 101 -12.74 36.41 12.23
CA ALA A 101 -13.63 35.38 12.78
C ALA A 101 -13.50 34.04 12.04
N SER A 102 -13.07 34.10 10.78
CA SER A 102 -12.70 32.95 9.93
C SER A 102 -11.69 33.39 8.87
N ALA A 103 -10.91 32.45 8.36
CA ALA A 103 -9.94 32.69 7.30
C ALA A 103 -9.70 31.42 6.47
N GLN A 104 -9.28 31.61 5.22
CA GLN A 104 -8.85 30.53 4.34
C GLN A 104 -7.69 30.97 3.47
N PHE A 105 -6.80 30.03 3.13
CA PHE A 105 -5.87 30.21 2.03
C PHE A 105 -6.51 29.71 0.72
N LEU A 106 -6.53 30.55 -0.30
CA LEU A 106 -6.96 30.22 -1.64
C LEU A 106 -6.30 31.15 -2.66
N ASP A 107 -6.16 30.69 -3.88
CA ASP A 107 -5.63 31.47 -4.98
C ASP A 107 -6.79 32.24 -5.65
N TYR A 108 -7.02 33.50 -5.22
CA TYR A 108 -8.20 34.26 -5.66
C TYR A 108 -8.10 34.82 -7.06
N ASP A 109 -6.88 35.06 -7.55
CA ASP A 109 -6.63 35.61 -8.89
C ASP A 109 -5.97 34.64 -9.87
N ASN A 110 -5.93 33.35 -9.49
CA ASN A 110 -5.41 32.25 -10.28
C ASN A 110 -3.95 32.42 -10.73
N ASP A 111 -3.13 33.15 -9.99
CA ASP A 111 -1.71 33.39 -10.33
C ASP A 111 -0.79 32.24 -9.90
N GLY A 112 -1.31 31.31 -9.11
CA GLY A 112 -0.64 30.13 -8.60
C GLY A 112 -0.04 30.30 -7.21
N LEU A 113 -0.30 31.43 -6.52
CA LEU A 113 0.08 31.68 -5.14
C LEU A 113 -1.16 31.60 -4.23
N LEU A 114 -1.04 31.01 -3.07
CA LEU A 114 -2.12 31.00 -2.09
C LEU A 114 -2.18 32.34 -1.37
N ASP A 115 -3.32 33.02 -1.50
CA ASP A 115 -3.64 34.26 -0.82
C ASP A 115 -4.39 33.97 0.48
N LEU A 116 -4.43 34.94 1.40
CA LEU A 116 -5.22 34.84 2.62
C LEU A 116 -6.52 35.65 2.49
N ILE A 117 -7.64 34.98 2.59
CA ILE A 117 -8.94 35.61 2.74
C ILE A 117 -9.33 35.56 4.23
N ALA A 118 -9.49 36.71 4.86
CA ALA A 118 -9.92 36.83 6.23
C ALA A 118 -11.28 37.55 6.30
N ASN A 119 -12.23 36.97 7.05
CA ASN A 119 -13.49 37.63 7.34
C ASN A 119 -13.44 38.27 8.72
N THR A 120 -13.39 39.58 8.75
CA THR A 120 -13.22 40.40 9.95
C THR A 120 -14.54 41.07 10.37
N ASP A 121 -14.56 41.74 11.49
CA ASP A 121 -15.68 42.58 11.93
C ASP A 121 -15.95 43.79 10.98
N LYS A 122 -14.99 44.09 10.09
CA LYS A 122 -15.10 45.18 9.07
C LYS A 122 -15.41 44.65 7.67
N GLY A 123 -15.60 43.34 7.50
CA GLY A 123 -15.85 42.66 6.23
C GLY A 123 -14.67 41.80 5.77
N PHE A 124 -14.71 41.38 4.52
CA PHE A 124 -13.66 40.58 3.91
C PHE A 124 -12.39 41.37 3.68
N VAL A 125 -11.26 40.77 3.97
CA VAL A 125 -9.93 41.27 3.68
C VAL A 125 -9.23 40.22 2.82
N VAL A 126 -8.70 40.67 1.68
CA VAL A 126 -7.82 39.87 0.83
C VAL A 126 -6.40 40.33 1.09
N ALA A 127 -5.56 39.48 1.60
CA ALA A 127 -4.13 39.68 1.65
C ALA A 127 -3.50 38.87 0.51
N ARG A 128 -3.04 39.58 -0.52
CA ARG A 128 -2.44 38.97 -1.70
C ARG A 128 -1.01 38.53 -1.41
N ASN A 129 -0.68 37.33 -1.74
CA ASN A 129 0.67 36.80 -1.69
C ASN A 129 1.45 37.22 -2.95
N LEU A 130 2.62 37.80 -2.78
CA LEU A 130 3.53 38.19 -3.87
C LEU A 130 4.83 37.36 -3.87
N GLY A 131 4.83 36.22 -3.12
CA GLY A 131 5.98 35.39 -2.86
C GLY A 131 6.69 35.77 -1.57
N ASP A 132 7.56 36.78 -1.64
CA ASP A 132 8.32 37.23 -0.47
C ASP A 132 7.57 38.26 0.40
N GLU A 133 6.55 38.90 -0.15
CA GLU A 133 5.78 39.97 0.48
C GLU A 133 4.28 39.74 0.36
N TRP A 134 3.53 40.40 1.24
CA TRP A 134 2.08 40.41 1.21
C TRP A 134 1.57 41.84 0.95
N SER A 135 0.65 41.98 0.02
CA SER A 135 -0.05 43.24 -0.22
C SER A 135 -1.52 43.09 0.13
N ARG A 136 -2.13 44.18 0.61
CA ARG A 136 -3.58 44.26 0.73
C ARG A 136 -4.18 44.42 -0.68
N ALA A 137 -4.94 43.42 -1.14
CA ALA A 137 -5.70 43.55 -2.36
C ALA A 137 -6.98 44.37 -2.09
N ASP A 138 -7.50 44.99 -3.12
CA ASP A 138 -8.79 45.68 -3.06
C ASP A 138 -9.89 44.63 -2.81
N SER A 139 -10.73 44.86 -1.78
CA SER A 139 -11.88 44.03 -1.50
C SER A 139 -12.95 44.02 -2.60
N SER A 140 -12.82 44.86 -3.61
CA SER A 140 -13.67 44.85 -4.83
C SER A 140 -13.54 43.60 -5.69
N ALA A 141 -12.50 42.78 -5.45
CA ALA A 141 -12.37 41.45 -6.09
C ALA A 141 -13.54 40.50 -5.76
N PHE A 142 -14.21 40.72 -4.62
CA PHE A 142 -15.34 39.92 -4.19
C PHE A 142 -16.61 40.77 -4.09
N LYS A 143 -17.69 40.37 -4.77
CA LYS A 143 -19.01 41.02 -4.73
C LYS A 143 -20.05 40.16 -4.10
N ILE A 144 -20.80 40.70 -3.15
CA ILE A 144 -21.96 40.05 -2.52
C ILE A 144 -23.15 40.19 -3.45
N LYS A 145 -23.64 39.06 -4.02
CA LYS A 145 -24.77 39.08 -4.96
C LYS A 145 -26.14 39.17 -4.32
N THR A 146 -26.26 38.95 -3.00
CA THR A 146 -27.55 38.81 -2.34
C THR A 146 -28.06 40.03 -1.59
N ASP A 147 -27.31 41.14 -1.54
CA ASP A 147 -27.72 42.38 -0.83
C ASP A 147 -27.38 43.64 -1.59
N ALA A 148 -28.39 44.48 -1.81
CA ALA A 148 -28.25 45.77 -2.48
C ALA A 148 -27.38 46.79 -1.71
N ASN A 149 -26.94 46.50 -0.49
CA ASN A 149 -26.28 47.42 0.41
C ASN A 149 -24.80 47.12 0.72
N ASN A 150 -24.19 46.09 0.13
CA ASN A 150 -22.77 45.75 0.38
C ASN A 150 -22.34 45.79 1.86
N ALA A 151 -23.28 45.51 2.78
CA ALA A 151 -23.00 45.50 4.21
C ALA A 151 -21.99 44.41 4.54
N PRO A 152 -21.01 44.65 5.43
CA PRO A 152 -20.06 43.63 5.83
C PRO A 152 -20.78 42.38 6.32
N VAL A 153 -20.50 41.23 5.74
CA VAL A 153 -21.08 39.96 6.17
C VAL A 153 -20.38 39.60 7.48
N ASN A 154 -21.04 39.82 8.59
CA ASN A 154 -20.55 39.39 9.90
C ASN A 154 -20.73 37.87 10.04
N SER A 155 -19.89 37.10 9.38
CA SER A 155 -19.94 35.66 9.29
C SER A 155 -18.85 35.02 10.17
N ARG A 156 -19.20 33.90 10.80
CA ARG A 156 -18.21 33.08 11.53
C ARG A 156 -17.61 31.97 10.68
N GLN A 157 -18.18 31.74 9.52
CA GLN A 157 -17.76 30.65 8.61
C GLN A 157 -17.83 31.13 7.18
N ILE A 158 -16.79 30.82 6.42
CA ILE A 158 -16.73 30.98 4.98
C ILE A 158 -16.43 29.60 4.37
N LEU A 159 -17.10 29.31 3.26
CA LEU A 159 -16.83 28.15 2.42
C LEU A 159 -16.30 28.67 1.09
N SER A 160 -15.38 27.95 0.50
CA SER A 160 -14.84 28.28 -0.82
C SER A 160 -15.24 27.22 -1.85
N GLY A 161 -15.38 27.63 -3.09
CA GLY A 161 -15.67 26.77 -4.22
C GLY A 161 -16.02 27.59 -5.45
N ASP A 162 -15.80 27.05 -6.63
CA ASP A 162 -16.22 27.65 -7.91
C ASP A 162 -17.73 27.37 -8.09
N VAL A 163 -18.57 28.28 -7.59
CA VAL A 163 -20.03 28.08 -7.47
C VAL A 163 -20.72 28.32 -8.82
N ASP A 164 -20.30 29.34 -9.56
CA ASP A 164 -20.89 29.68 -10.86
C ASP A 164 -20.15 29.05 -12.04
N ARG A 165 -19.06 28.31 -11.75
CA ARG A 165 -18.27 27.54 -12.71
C ARG A 165 -17.57 28.39 -13.76
N ASP A 166 -17.12 29.57 -13.37
CA ASP A 166 -16.35 30.44 -14.23
C ASP A 166 -14.84 30.21 -14.15
N GLY A 167 -14.40 29.38 -13.21
CA GLY A 167 -13.01 28.98 -12.97
C GLY A 167 -12.29 29.83 -11.95
N ASP A 168 -13.02 30.67 -11.22
CA ASP A 168 -12.51 31.43 -10.08
C ASP A 168 -13.11 30.87 -8.78
N THR A 169 -12.41 30.99 -7.68
CA THR A 169 -12.92 30.51 -6.40
C THR A 169 -13.80 31.57 -5.74
N ASP A 170 -15.09 31.22 -5.56
CA ASP A 170 -16.07 32.02 -4.84
C ASP A 170 -16.15 31.69 -3.36
N LEU A 171 -16.92 32.46 -2.61
CA LEU A 171 -17.18 32.21 -1.20
C LEU A 171 -18.68 32.12 -0.90
N LEU A 172 -19.02 31.24 0.03
CA LEU A 172 -20.31 31.22 0.70
C LEU A 172 -20.09 31.62 2.16
N ALA A 173 -20.80 32.63 2.62
CA ALA A 173 -20.64 33.16 3.97
C ALA A 173 -21.96 33.07 4.75
N PHE A 174 -21.92 32.51 5.95
CA PHE A 174 -23.07 32.41 6.86
C PHE A 174 -23.07 33.59 7.84
N GLY A 175 -24.01 34.50 7.64
CA GLY A 175 -24.23 35.65 8.52
C GLY A 175 -24.72 35.23 9.92
N ARG A 176 -24.50 36.09 10.93
CA ARG A 176 -24.95 35.84 12.32
C ARG A 176 -26.47 35.69 12.48
N GLY A 177 -27.25 36.18 11.51
CA GLY A 177 -28.69 36.03 11.43
C GLY A 177 -29.17 34.76 10.74
N GLY A 178 -28.26 33.84 10.36
CA GLY A 178 -28.57 32.60 9.62
C GLY A 178 -28.77 32.80 8.11
N GLN A 179 -28.49 34.00 7.60
CA GLN A 179 -28.53 34.23 6.15
C GLN A 179 -27.28 33.64 5.47
N LEU A 180 -27.52 33.04 4.30
CA LEU A 180 -26.46 32.63 3.40
C LEU A 180 -26.19 33.73 2.39
N HIS A 181 -24.94 34.15 2.30
CA HIS A 181 -24.49 35.13 1.33
C HIS A 181 -23.60 34.47 0.30
N PHE A 182 -23.90 34.64 -0.97
CA PHE A 182 -23.02 34.30 -2.06
C PHE A 182 -22.11 35.48 -2.34
N VAL A 183 -20.80 35.25 -2.26
CA VAL A 183 -19.75 36.26 -2.46
C VAL A 183 -18.97 35.83 -3.69
N GLU A 184 -19.35 36.42 -4.83
CA GLU A 184 -18.74 36.10 -6.12
C GLU A 184 -17.35 36.71 -6.21
N ASN A 185 -16.40 35.89 -6.70
CA ASN A 185 -15.13 36.39 -7.17
C ASN A 185 -15.28 37.01 -8.56
N VAL A 186 -15.17 38.31 -8.66
CA VAL A 186 -15.30 39.05 -9.92
C VAL A 186 -13.97 39.49 -10.48
N ASN A 187 -12.89 38.82 -10.10
CA ASN A 187 -11.55 39.15 -10.58
C ASN A 187 -11.43 38.82 -12.08
N ASP A 188 -11.20 39.86 -12.89
CA ASP A 188 -11.10 39.75 -14.35
C ASP A 188 -9.63 39.63 -14.77
N THR A 189 -8.96 38.55 -14.30
CA THR A 189 -7.60 38.24 -14.76
C THR A 189 -7.66 37.31 -15.98
N ALA A 190 -6.62 37.41 -16.84
CA ALA A 190 -6.44 36.45 -17.93
C ALA A 190 -5.78 35.11 -17.46
N ASN A 191 -5.68 34.91 -16.15
CA ASN A 191 -5.11 33.71 -15.57
C ASN A 191 -6.06 32.49 -15.73
N LYS A 192 -5.47 31.34 -15.79
CA LYS A 192 -6.18 30.06 -15.96
C LYS A 192 -6.13 29.25 -14.67
N SER A 193 -7.06 28.35 -14.54
CA SER A 193 -7.14 27.44 -13.40
C SER A 193 -7.47 26.01 -13.82
N VAL A 194 -7.29 25.08 -12.93
CA VAL A 194 -7.75 23.69 -13.04
C VAL A 194 -8.26 23.22 -11.69
N THR A 195 -9.43 22.59 -11.68
CA THR A 195 -9.98 21.92 -10.51
C THR A 195 -9.70 20.42 -10.62
N VAL A 196 -9.16 19.83 -9.55
CA VAL A 196 -8.87 18.39 -9.47
C VAL A 196 -9.85 17.75 -8.51
N ALA A 197 -10.62 16.75 -9.01
CA ALA A 197 -11.55 15.94 -8.24
C ALA A 197 -11.01 14.52 -8.09
N LEU A 198 -10.95 14.03 -6.86
CA LEU A 198 -10.45 12.71 -6.54
C LEU A 198 -11.57 11.67 -6.43
N ALA A 199 -11.30 10.45 -6.89
CA ALA A 199 -12.18 9.29 -6.72
C ALA A 199 -11.40 8.13 -6.10
N GLY A 200 -11.50 7.97 -4.78
CA GLY A 200 -10.83 6.91 -4.04
C GLY A 200 -11.44 5.54 -4.30
N ARG A 201 -10.61 4.52 -4.27
CA ARG A 201 -10.97 3.08 -4.31
C ARG A 201 -10.77 2.43 -2.96
N VAL A 202 -9.53 2.45 -2.45
CA VAL A 202 -9.13 2.00 -1.11
C VAL A 202 -9.19 3.17 -0.14
N SER A 203 -8.76 4.36 -0.57
CA SER A 203 -8.97 5.61 0.14
C SER A 203 -10.45 5.95 0.23
N ASN A 204 -10.81 6.88 1.12
CA ASN A 204 -12.20 7.37 1.16
C ASN A 204 -12.62 7.94 -0.20
N ARG A 205 -13.92 7.84 -0.49
CA ARG A 205 -14.51 8.07 -1.82
C ARG A 205 -14.11 9.39 -2.49
N THR A 206 -13.90 10.45 -1.74
CA THR A 206 -13.57 11.79 -2.25
C THR A 206 -12.13 12.19 -1.96
N GLY A 207 -11.28 11.26 -1.52
CA GLY A 207 -9.87 11.49 -1.27
C GLY A 207 -9.58 12.50 -0.17
N ILE A 208 -10.49 12.67 0.82
CA ILE A 208 -10.24 13.61 1.94
C ILE A 208 -9.01 13.18 2.72
N GLY A 209 -8.08 14.12 2.93
CA GLY A 209 -6.78 13.88 3.55
C GLY A 209 -5.68 13.52 2.55
N ALA A 210 -6.00 13.41 1.25
CA ALA A 210 -4.99 13.25 0.22
C ALA A 210 -4.24 14.56 -0.03
N LYS A 211 -3.03 14.46 -0.57
CA LYS A 211 -2.22 15.60 -1.01
C LYS A 211 -2.13 15.58 -2.52
N ILE A 212 -2.29 16.76 -3.11
CA ILE A 212 -2.20 16.95 -4.55
C ILE A 212 -1.08 17.93 -4.83
N ASP A 213 -0.04 17.46 -5.53
CA ASP A 213 1.03 18.30 -6.07
C ASP A 213 0.78 18.54 -7.55
N LEU A 214 0.79 19.81 -7.96
CA LEU A 214 0.66 20.20 -9.35
C LEU A 214 1.92 20.90 -9.82
N ARG A 215 2.39 20.57 -11.02
CA ARG A 215 3.48 21.26 -11.70
C ARG A 215 3.05 21.73 -13.07
N SER A 216 3.42 22.99 -13.39
CA SER A 216 3.26 23.58 -14.72
C SER A 216 4.45 24.50 -15.01
N GLY A 217 5.42 24.06 -15.80
CA GLY A 217 6.71 24.72 -16.00
C GLY A 217 7.47 24.88 -14.68
N SER A 218 7.78 26.10 -14.30
CA SER A 218 8.41 26.43 -13.01
C SER A 218 7.43 26.54 -11.85
N LEU A 219 6.13 26.60 -12.12
CA LEU A 219 5.10 26.66 -11.08
C LEU A 219 4.95 25.28 -10.44
N GLN A 220 5.08 25.22 -9.12
CA GLN A 220 4.77 24.07 -8.30
C GLN A 220 3.84 24.48 -7.17
N GLN A 221 2.81 23.68 -6.91
CA GLN A 221 1.82 23.91 -5.87
C GLN A 221 1.49 22.61 -5.18
N LYS A 222 1.15 22.67 -3.89
CA LYS A 222 0.64 21.56 -3.11
C LYS A 222 -0.61 21.99 -2.36
N LEU A 223 -1.67 21.19 -2.47
CA LEU A 223 -2.88 21.33 -1.68
C LEU A 223 -3.20 20.02 -0.96
N GLU A 224 -3.80 20.14 0.22
CA GLU A 224 -4.39 19.01 0.95
C GLU A 224 -5.91 19.10 0.82
N THR A 225 -6.56 17.94 0.64
CA THR A 225 -8.02 17.89 0.52
C THR A 225 -8.66 17.85 1.90
N TYR A 226 -9.41 18.90 2.25
CA TYR A 226 -10.10 19.01 3.54
C TYR A 226 -11.62 19.03 3.34
N ALA A 227 -12.35 18.37 4.23
CA ALA A 227 -13.81 18.43 4.22
C ALA A 227 -14.40 19.35 5.29
N ALA A 228 -13.63 19.72 6.30
CA ALA A 228 -14.22 20.35 7.48
C ALA A 228 -13.36 21.46 8.10
N SER A 229 -12.28 21.89 7.49
CA SER A 229 -11.45 22.96 8.08
C SER A 229 -10.94 23.94 7.02
N PRO A 230 -11.05 25.24 7.27
CA PRO A 230 -11.62 25.91 8.44
C PRO A 230 -13.15 25.90 8.47
N ALA A 231 -13.79 25.45 7.37
CA ALA A 231 -15.23 25.26 7.23
C ALA A 231 -15.49 24.13 6.23
N PRO A 232 -16.67 23.49 6.24
CA PRO A 232 -17.01 22.49 5.23
C PRO A 232 -16.88 23.07 3.82
N ALA A 233 -16.12 22.40 2.98
CA ALA A 233 -15.90 22.79 1.59
C ALA A 233 -15.93 21.54 0.71
N PRO A 234 -16.14 21.67 -0.61
CA PRO A 234 -15.90 20.57 -1.53
C PRO A 234 -14.47 20.02 -1.36
N SER A 235 -14.31 18.72 -1.57
CA SER A 235 -13.00 18.07 -1.54
C SER A 235 -12.17 18.33 -2.80
N ASP A 236 -12.78 18.96 -3.80
CA ASP A 236 -12.11 19.30 -5.07
C ASP A 236 -11.08 20.40 -4.83
N ALA A 237 -9.86 20.16 -5.31
CA ALA A 237 -8.76 21.10 -5.14
C ALA A 237 -8.66 22.02 -6.35
N HIS A 238 -8.66 23.32 -6.10
CA HIS A 238 -8.57 24.35 -7.14
C HIS A 238 -7.16 24.93 -7.22
N PHE A 239 -6.57 24.94 -8.42
CA PHE A 239 -5.21 25.41 -8.69
C PHE A 239 -5.20 26.50 -9.74
N GLY A 240 -4.67 27.68 -9.43
CA GLY A 240 -4.37 28.68 -10.41
C GLY A 240 -3.11 28.30 -11.21
N LEU A 241 -3.11 28.61 -12.49
CA LEU A 241 -2.04 28.29 -13.42
C LEU A 241 -1.33 29.55 -13.95
N GLY A 242 -1.82 30.72 -13.61
CA GLY A 242 -1.41 31.96 -14.25
C GLY A 242 -1.69 31.92 -15.76
N LYS A 243 -0.73 32.31 -16.56
CA LYS A 243 -0.85 32.31 -18.03
C LYS A 243 -0.56 30.91 -18.67
N ARG A 244 -0.29 29.89 -17.88
CA ARG A 244 0.02 28.54 -18.39
C ARG A 244 -1.22 27.85 -18.90
N VAL A 245 -1.06 26.99 -19.93
CA VAL A 245 -2.20 26.40 -20.64
C VAL A 245 -2.75 25.17 -19.91
N LYS A 246 -1.86 24.40 -19.27
CA LYS A 246 -2.20 23.14 -18.60
C LYS A 246 -1.14 22.76 -17.57
N PRO A 247 -1.44 21.88 -16.63
CA PRO A 247 -0.41 21.21 -15.85
C PRO A 247 0.47 20.29 -16.72
N ASP A 248 1.73 20.17 -16.37
CA ASP A 248 2.64 19.17 -16.93
C ASP A 248 2.50 17.85 -16.21
N ALA A 249 2.26 17.90 -14.89
CA ALA A 249 1.98 16.74 -14.07
C ALA A 249 1.09 17.11 -12.88
N VAL A 250 0.21 16.17 -12.50
CA VAL A 250 -0.53 16.19 -11.23
C VAL A 250 -0.22 14.90 -10.48
N ARG A 251 0.35 15.01 -9.29
CA ARG A 251 0.66 13.89 -8.42
C ARG A 251 -0.30 13.87 -7.23
N VAL A 252 -0.89 12.72 -6.97
CA VAL A 252 -1.74 12.48 -5.81
C VAL A 252 -1.05 11.53 -4.85
N ILE A 253 -0.97 11.91 -3.59
CA ILE A 253 -0.58 11.04 -2.48
C ILE A 253 -1.86 10.69 -1.75
N TRP A 254 -2.37 9.49 -2.02
CA TRP A 254 -3.62 9.00 -1.47
C TRP A 254 -3.49 8.65 0.03
N THR A 255 -4.59 8.68 0.74
CA THR A 255 -4.62 8.30 2.18
C THR A 255 -4.30 6.82 2.40
N SER A 256 -4.51 5.97 1.40
CA SER A 256 -4.01 4.58 1.37
C SER A 256 -2.48 4.47 1.28
N GLY A 257 -1.79 5.60 1.04
CA GLY A 257 -0.35 5.65 0.81
C GLY A 257 0.06 5.42 -0.66
N VAL A 258 -0.86 5.09 -1.55
CA VAL A 258 -0.58 5.03 -3.01
C VAL A 258 -0.13 6.40 -3.50
N VAL A 259 0.90 6.44 -4.33
CA VAL A 259 1.37 7.64 -5.03
C VAL A 259 1.09 7.46 -6.50
N GLN A 260 0.35 8.41 -7.07
CA GLN A 260 -0.09 8.36 -8.46
C GLN A 260 0.28 9.68 -9.13
N ALA A 261 0.70 9.64 -10.38
CA ALA A 261 0.96 10.86 -11.16
C ALA A 261 0.35 10.73 -12.55
N GLU A 262 -0.39 11.78 -12.94
CA GLU A 262 -0.94 11.95 -14.26
C GLU A 262 -0.11 12.98 -15.02
N THR A 263 0.34 12.62 -16.22
CA THR A 263 1.16 13.48 -17.11
C THR A 263 0.49 13.75 -18.44
N GLU A 264 -0.47 12.94 -18.84
CA GLU A 264 -1.26 13.15 -20.06
C GLU A 264 -2.51 13.98 -19.77
N ILE A 265 -2.30 15.24 -19.43
CA ILE A 265 -3.38 16.15 -19.03
C ILE A 265 -3.76 17.04 -20.23
N SER A 266 -5.04 17.05 -20.57
CA SER A 266 -5.57 17.95 -21.59
C SER A 266 -5.43 19.42 -21.19
N ALA A 267 -5.31 20.32 -22.17
CA ALA A 267 -5.29 21.74 -21.90
C ALA A 267 -6.58 22.17 -21.18
N ALA A 268 -6.44 23.06 -20.18
CA ALA A 268 -7.60 23.69 -19.57
C ALA A 268 -8.39 24.44 -20.67
N PRO A 269 -9.72 24.27 -20.75
CA PRO A 269 -10.52 25.03 -21.70
C PRO A 269 -10.32 26.54 -21.49
N GLN A 270 -10.41 27.32 -22.56
CA GLN A 270 -10.38 28.79 -22.43
C GLN A 270 -11.61 29.25 -21.62
N ARG A 271 -11.43 30.30 -20.82
CA ARG A 271 -12.53 30.90 -20.04
C ARG A 271 -13.64 31.36 -20.99
N GLU A 272 -14.76 30.66 -20.99
CA GLU A 272 -16.00 31.14 -21.54
C GLU A 272 -16.97 31.31 -20.37
N VAL A 273 -17.43 32.52 -20.14
CA VAL A 273 -18.36 32.83 -19.04
C VAL A 273 -19.60 31.98 -19.18
N GLY A 274 -19.91 31.18 -18.16
CA GLY A 274 -21.06 30.27 -18.13
C GLY A 274 -20.84 28.91 -18.80
N ALA A 275 -19.66 28.58 -19.29
CA ALA A 275 -19.34 27.25 -19.79
C ALA A 275 -18.97 26.31 -18.64
N PHE A 276 -19.63 25.16 -18.58
CA PHE A 276 -19.31 24.11 -17.61
C PHE A 276 -17.88 23.60 -17.81
N ARG A 277 -17.04 23.71 -16.79
CA ARG A 277 -15.71 23.10 -16.75
C ARG A 277 -15.74 21.85 -15.88
N PRO A 278 -15.67 20.64 -16.49
CA PRO A 278 -15.54 19.46 -15.68
C PRO A 278 -14.16 19.48 -14.98
N PRO A 279 -14.10 19.06 -13.69
CA PRO A 279 -12.83 18.91 -13.01
C PRO A 279 -12.01 17.80 -13.68
N LEU A 280 -10.67 17.92 -13.55
CA LEU A 280 -9.76 16.81 -13.83
C LEU A 280 -10.04 15.71 -12.81
N LYS A 281 -10.71 14.65 -13.23
CA LYS A 281 -11.02 13.53 -12.37
C LYS A 281 -9.83 12.58 -12.34
N ILE A 282 -9.30 12.30 -11.13
CA ILE A 282 -8.24 11.31 -10.91
C ILE A 282 -8.82 10.20 -10.04
N GLU A 283 -8.84 8.99 -10.60
CA GLU A 283 -9.28 7.78 -9.91
C GLU A 283 -8.07 7.08 -9.31
N GLU A 284 -8.18 6.65 -8.03
CA GLU A 284 -7.11 5.99 -7.32
C GLU A 284 -6.68 4.70 -8.03
N LEU A 285 -5.38 4.56 -8.26
CA LEU A 285 -4.79 3.33 -8.80
C LEU A 285 -4.93 2.20 -7.79
N ASP A 286 -5.25 1.03 -8.29
CA ASP A 286 -5.23 -0.18 -7.48
C ASP A 286 -3.77 -0.57 -7.19
N ARG A 287 -3.48 -0.95 -5.93
CA ARG A 287 -2.19 -1.53 -5.59
C ARG A 287 -2.07 -2.90 -6.23
N LYS A 288 -0.86 -3.25 -6.64
CA LYS A 288 -0.55 -4.64 -7.01
C LYS A 288 -0.92 -5.57 -5.84
N PRO A 289 -1.63 -6.67 -6.11
CA PRO A 289 -2.25 -7.49 -5.06
C PRO A 289 -1.28 -8.42 -4.32
N SER A 290 0.04 -8.23 -4.40
CA SER A 290 1.04 -9.07 -3.73
C SER A 290 2.23 -8.23 -3.27
N SER A 291 2.76 -8.52 -2.09
CA SER A 291 3.98 -7.92 -1.52
C SER A 291 5.19 -8.85 -1.60
N CYS A 292 5.18 -9.84 -2.49
CA CYS A 292 6.17 -10.91 -2.54
C CYS A 292 6.96 -10.87 -3.83
N PRO A 293 8.26 -11.18 -3.83
CA PRO A 293 9.06 -11.25 -5.05
C PRO A 293 8.53 -12.31 -6.00
N TYR A 294 8.65 -12.04 -7.30
CA TYR A 294 8.23 -12.98 -8.34
C TYR A 294 9.36 -13.91 -8.73
N LEU A 295 9.00 -15.18 -8.87
CA LEU A 295 9.89 -16.24 -9.29
C LEU A 295 9.66 -16.61 -10.76
N TYR A 296 10.72 -16.56 -11.55
CA TYR A 296 10.73 -17.05 -12.94
C TYR A 296 11.83 -18.09 -13.13
N THR A 297 11.54 -19.11 -13.91
CA THR A 297 12.48 -20.17 -14.23
C THR A 297 12.55 -20.41 -15.75
N TRP A 298 13.70 -20.84 -16.24
CA TRP A 298 13.87 -21.21 -17.65
C TRP A 298 13.25 -22.57 -17.93
N ASN A 299 12.15 -22.61 -18.71
CA ASN A 299 11.41 -23.82 -19.01
C ASN A 299 11.90 -24.58 -20.26
N GLY A 300 12.99 -24.11 -20.88
CA GLY A 300 13.53 -24.63 -22.13
C GLY A 300 13.31 -23.70 -23.32
N GLU A 301 12.29 -22.85 -23.27
CA GLU A 301 11.91 -21.91 -24.34
C GLU A 301 12.02 -20.45 -23.87
N ARG A 302 11.51 -20.15 -22.67
CA ARG A 302 11.45 -18.80 -22.12
C ARG A 302 11.54 -18.83 -20.59
N PHE A 303 11.68 -17.64 -19.98
CA PHE A 303 11.44 -17.50 -18.54
C PHE A 303 9.95 -17.49 -18.27
N GLU A 304 9.50 -18.49 -17.51
CA GLU A 304 8.10 -18.66 -17.12
C GLU A 304 7.89 -18.21 -15.69
N PHE A 305 6.82 -17.46 -15.46
CA PHE A 305 6.37 -17.10 -14.10
C PHE A 305 5.90 -18.36 -13.38
N VAL A 306 6.52 -18.66 -12.25
CA VAL A 306 6.17 -19.82 -11.41
C VAL A 306 5.14 -19.42 -10.36
N THR A 307 5.50 -18.48 -9.50
CA THR A 307 4.69 -17.96 -8.39
C THR A 307 5.39 -16.73 -7.79
N ASP A 308 4.80 -16.14 -6.78
CA ASP A 308 5.52 -15.31 -5.81
C ASP A 308 5.91 -16.12 -4.57
N PHE A 309 6.73 -15.57 -3.68
CA PHE A 309 7.20 -16.28 -2.49
C PHE A 309 7.63 -15.31 -1.38
N LEU A 310 8.01 -15.83 -0.21
CA LEU A 310 8.31 -15.06 1.00
C LEU A 310 7.15 -14.23 1.54
N GLY A 311 5.91 -14.60 1.25
CA GLY A 311 4.75 -13.92 1.80
C GLY A 311 4.62 -14.06 3.32
N GLY A 312 5.12 -15.16 3.88
CA GLY A 312 5.25 -15.33 5.34
C GLY A 312 6.33 -14.44 5.97
N GLY A 313 7.33 -14.04 5.18
CA GLY A 313 8.43 -13.18 5.60
C GLY A 313 8.09 -11.69 5.66
N GLU A 314 6.83 -11.30 5.45
CA GLU A 314 6.41 -9.91 5.52
C GLU A 314 6.52 -9.35 6.93
N MET A 315 7.30 -8.26 7.07
CA MET A 315 7.57 -7.60 8.34
C MET A 315 6.70 -6.36 8.54
N GLY A 316 6.23 -6.18 9.76
CA GLY A 316 5.47 -5.00 10.12
C GLY A 316 4.02 -5.04 9.62
N ASN A 317 3.51 -6.18 9.17
CA ASN A 317 2.10 -6.34 8.84
C ASN A 317 1.24 -6.14 10.10
N TRP A 318 0.28 -5.21 10.03
CA TRP A 318 -0.50 -4.76 11.17
C TRP A 318 -1.40 -5.88 11.72
N LYS A 319 -1.35 -6.08 13.03
CA LYS A 319 -2.15 -7.05 13.76
C LYS A 319 -3.17 -6.39 14.69
N GLU A 320 -2.69 -5.47 15.50
CA GLU A 320 -3.48 -4.67 16.45
C GLU A 320 -2.70 -3.41 16.80
N ALA A 321 -3.31 -2.45 17.49
CA ALA A 321 -2.67 -1.19 17.85
C ALA A 321 -1.32 -1.42 18.58
N GLY A 322 -0.24 -0.96 17.97
CA GLY A 322 1.14 -1.11 18.46
C GLY A 322 1.73 -2.52 18.33
N ALA A 323 1.07 -3.46 17.67
CA ALA A 323 1.55 -4.81 17.43
C ALA A 323 1.43 -5.23 15.96
N TYR A 324 2.39 -6.03 15.51
CA TYR A 324 2.50 -6.53 14.14
C TYR A 324 2.64 -8.06 14.15
N HIS A 325 2.31 -8.68 13.01
CA HIS A 325 2.51 -10.11 12.85
C HIS A 325 4.00 -10.46 12.89
N TYR A 326 4.33 -11.63 13.44
CA TYR A 326 5.71 -12.12 13.42
C TYR A 326 5.97 -12.76 12.06
N PRO A 327 7.08 -12.38 11.38
CA PRO A 327 7.39 -12.92 10.06
C PRO A 327 7.93 -14.36 10.14
N ASP A 328 7.57 -15.18 9.16
CA ASP A 328 8.13 -16.51 8.88
C ASP A 328 9.10 -16.35 7.70
N SER A 329 10.42 -16.42 7.98
CA SER A 329 11.44 -15.97 7.04
C SER A 329 11.86 -17.02 6.00
N ASP A 330 11.52 -18.30 6.19
CA ASP A 330 11.99 -19.36 5.30
C ASP A 330 10.86 -20.09 4.57
N GLU A 331 11.08 -20.32 3.28
CA GLU A 331 10.10 -20.95 2.39
C GLU A 331 10.77 -21.90 1.39
N PHE A 332 10.09 -23.00 1.06
CA PHE A 332 10.45 -23.93 -0.02
C PHE A 332 9.45 -23.82 -1.18
N VAL A 333 9.82 -23.13 -2.23
CA VAL A 333 8.99 -22.95 -3.43
C VAL A 333 9.15 -24.14 -4.37
N ARG A 334 8.07 -24.87 -4.62
CA ARG A 334 8.05 -26.02 -5.53
C ARG A 334 8.14 -25.57 -6.99
N ILE A 335 9.06 -26.17 -7.73
CA ILE A 335 9.26 -25.99 -9.17
C ILE A 335 9.27 -27.36 -9.85
N THR A 336 8.42 -27.59 -10.84
CA THR A 336 8.36 -28.88 -11.55
C THR A 336 9.50 -29.04 -12.54
N SER A 337 9.78 -30.28 -12.95
CA SER A 337 10.78 -30.56 -13.99
C SER A 337 10.47 -29.92 -15.34
N ASP A 338 9.21 -29.54 -15.59
CA ASP A 338 8.82 -28.85 -16.82
C ASP A 338 9.03 -27.35 -16.74
N GLN A 339 8.95 -26.79 -15.55
CA GLN A 339 9.18 -25.38 -15.30
C GLN A 339 10.69 -25.01 -15.25
N LEU A 340 11.58 -25.96 -14.92
CA LEU A 340 13.02 -25.71 -14.84
C LEU A 340 13.81 -26.69 -15.69
N LYS A 341 14.32 -26.23 -16.81
CA LYS A 341 15.17 -26.98 -17.73
C LYS A 341 16.59 -26.44 -17.73
N SER A 342 17.55 -27.30 -18.03
CA SER A 342 18.94 -26.90 -18.22
C SER A 342 19.13 -26.04 -19.47
N LYS A 343 19.91 -24.98 -19.36
CA LYS A 343 20.36 -24.13 -20.46
C LYS A 343 21.89 -24.04 -20.40
N ASN A 344 22.58 -24.60 -21.40
CA ASN A 344 24.06 -24.62 -21.46
C ASN A 344 24.71 -25.19 -20.16
N GLY A 345 24.16 -26.29 -19.64
CA GLY A 345 24.65 -26.93 -18.43
C GLY A 345 24.32 -26.22 -17.11
N ARG A 346 23.37 -25.28 -17.11
CA ARG A 346 22.96 -24.52 -15.92
C ARG A 346 21.45 -24.43 -15.82
N TYR A 347 20.94 -24.34 -14.56
CA TYR A 347 19.58 -23.93 -14.27
C TYR A 347 19.56 -22.43 -14.05
N GLU A 348 18.69 -21.72 -14.77
CA GLU A 348 18.55 -20.27 -14.72
C GLU A 348 17.27 -19.86 -14.02
N ILE A 349 17.41 -19.05 -12.98
CA ILE A 349 16.29 -18.54 -12.16
C ILE A 349 16.38 -17.01 -12.08
N ARG A 350 15.22 -16.35 -12.02
CA ARG A 350 15.10 -14.91 -11.84
C ARG A 350 14.16 -14.63 -10.67
N VAL A 351 14.59 -13.73 -9.81
CA VAL A 351 13.77 -13.20 -8.71
C VAL A 351 13.63 -11.69 -8.92
N THR A 352 12.41 -11.21 -9.14
CA THR A 352 12.15 -9.79 -9.37
C THR A 352 11.41 -9.17 -8.21
N ASN A 353 11.81 -7.96 -7.81
CA ASN A 353 11.10 -7.14 -6.86
C ASN A 353 10.23 -6.14 -7.63
N GLU A 354 8.97 -6.49 -7.88
CA GLU A 354 8.05 -5.71 -8.74
C GLU A 354 7.00 -4.92 -7.97
N LEU A 355 7.07 -4.92 -6.66
CA LEU A 355 6.08 -4.32 -5.79
C LEU A 355 6.65 -3.12 -5.03
N GLU A 356 5.77 -2.38 -4.36
CA GLU A 356 6.18 -1.31 -3.44
C GLU A 356 6.70 -1.90 -2.13
N GLU A 357 7.88 -2.50 -2.18
CA GLU A 357 8.49 -3.17 -1.04
C GLU A 357 10.02 -3.03 -1.02
N VAL A 358 10.61 -3.35 0.11
CA VAL A 358 12.02 -3.70 0.18
C VAL A 358 12.17 -5.18 0.55
N LEU A 359 13.01 -5.86 -0.20
CA LEU A 359 13.27 -7.28 -0.04
C LEU A 359 14.66 -7.47 0.58
N PHE A 360 14.72 -8.28 1.63
CA PHE A 360 15.95 -8.67 2.34
C PHE A 360 16.16 -10.16 2.12
N LEU A 361 17.00 -10.56 1.17
CA LEU A 361 17.31 -11.96 0.89
C LEU A 361 18.61 -12.34 1.59
N ASP A 362 18.56 -13.33 2.46
CA ASP A 362 19.66 -13.82 3.29
C ASP A 362 20.28 -15.08 2.69
N HIS A 363 19.48 -16.13 2.40
CA HIS A 363 19.99 -17.38 1.89
C HIS A 363 19.11 -17.92 0.76
N LEU A 364 19.75 -18.31 -0.34
CA LEU A 364 19.10 -18.97 -1.46
C LEU A 364 19.86 -20.24 -1.87
N LYS A 365 19.15 -21.34 -2.03
CA LYS A 365 19.67 -22.59 -2.63
C LYS A 365 18.59 -23.33 -3.39
N LEU A 366 18.98 -24.11 -4.37
CA LEU A 366 18.12 -25.03 -5.09
C LEU A 366 18.25 -26.44 -4.48
N VAL A 367 17.14 -27.08 -4.17
CA VAL A 367 17.11 -28.46 -3.68
C VAL A 367 16.45 -29.32 -4.75
N ALA A 368 17.21 -30.15 -5.43
CA ALA A 368 16.68 -31.13 -6.35
C ALA A 368 16.25 -32.39 -5.57
N VAL A 369 15.01 -32.80 -5.76
CA VAL A 369 14.43 -34.01 -5.17
C VAL A 369 14.27 -35.06 -6.26
N GLU A 370 15.10 -36.09 -6.21
CA GLU A 370 15.06 -37.21 -7.13
C GLU A 370 14.03 -38.26 -6.69
N HIS A 371 13.09 -38.60 -7.57
CA HIS A 371 12.00 -39.55 -7.29
C HIS A 371 11.55 -40.28 -8.56
N ASP A 372 10.67 -41.28 -8.42
CA ASP A 372 10.10 -41.99 -9.55
C ASP A 372 9.30 -41.05 -10.47
N ALA A 373 9.36 -41.24 -11.77
CA ALA A 373 8.74 -40.37 -12.77
C ALA A 373 7.19 -40.33 -12.65
N ASP A 374 6.57 -41.39 -12.12
CA ASP A 374 5.12 -41.49 -11.90
C ASP A 374 4.65 -40.90 -10.56
N ARG A 375 5.56 -40.29 -9.80
CA ARG A 375 5.25 -39.62 -8.53
C ARG A 375 5.44 -38.11 -8.63
N GLU A 376 4.79 -37.42 -7.72
CA GLU A 376 4.99 -35.99 -7.47
C GLU A 376 5.47 -35.78 -6.03
N VAL A 377 6.21 -34.70 -5.81
CA VAL A 377 6.72 -34.33 -4.47
C VAL A 377 6.24 -32.95 -4.11
N TYR A 378 5.80 -32.79 -2.86
CA TYR A 378 5.31 -31.53 -2.30
C TYR A 378 5.96 -31.28 -0.93
N PRO A 379 6.45 -30.06 -0.66
CA PRO A 379 6.85 -29.65 0.68
C PRO A 379 5.61 -29.40 1.56
N ASN A 380 5.77 -29.42 2.87
CA ASN A 380 4.74 -28.99 3.83
C ASN A 380 4.80 -27.47 4.02
N GLU A 381 4.58 -26.72 2.95
CA GLU A 381 4.59 -25.26 2.97
C GLU A 381 3.19 -24.65 3.06
N GLY A 382 3.10 -23.44 3.65
CA GLY A 382 1.89 -22.66 3.78
C GLY A 382 1.89 -21.82 5.06
N LEU A 383 1.52 -20.55 4.94
CA LEU A 383 1.49 -19.63 6.07
C LEU A 383 0.45 -20.09 7.11
N GLY A 384 0.89 -20.17 8.37
CA GLY A 384 0.03 -20.59 9.49
C GLY A 384 -0.19 -22.11 9.62
N ILE A 385 0.61 -22.92 8.93
CA ILE A 385 0.67 -24.37 9.17
C ILE A 385 1.56 -24.63 10.38
N PRO A 386 1.08 -25.35 11.41
CA PRO A 386 1.91 -25.68 12.57
C PRO A 386 2.90 -26.81 12.23
N THR A 387 4.00 -26.48 11.56
CA THR A 387 5.01 -27.45 11.11
C THR A 387 5.96 -27.89 12.22
N GLY A 388 6.04 -27.15 13.31
CA GLY A 388 7.03 -27.35 14.37
C GLY A 388 8.49 -27.24 13.88
N GLY A 389 8.71 -26.52 12.76
CA GLY A 389 10.02 -26.31 12.15
C GLY A 389 10.59 -27.54 11.42
N LYS A 390 9.80 -28.59 11.19
CA LYS A 390 10.24 -29.78 10.46
C LYS A 390 9.82 -29.72 9.00
N ARG A 391 10.80 -29.79 8.09
CA ARG A 391 10.53 -30.00 6.67
C ARG A 391 10.06 -31.44 6.42
N ILE A 392 8.89 -31.58 5.83
CA ILE A 392 8.31 -32.84 5.37
C ILE A 392 8.16 -32.78 3.85
N LEU A 393 8.61 -33.81 3.15
CA LEU A 393 8.37 -33.99 1.72
C LEU A 393 7.35 -35.12 1.54
N TYR A 394 6.18 -34.75 1.06
CA TYR A 394 5.11 -35.71 0.74
C TYR A 394 5.29 -36.23 -0.68
N THR A 395 5.28 -37.56 -0.87
CA THR A 395 5.22 -38.16 -2.21
C THR A 395 3.80 -38.58 -2.51
N THR A 396 3.33 -38.38 -3.71
CA THR A 396 1.99 -38.73 -4.17
C THR A 396 2.06 -39.48 -5.48
N ARG A 397 1.03 -40.34 -5.75
CA ARG A 397 0.90 -41.08 -7.00
C ARG A 397 -0.56 -41.21 -7.38
N ASN A 398 -0.93 -40.74 -8.57
CA ASN A 398 -2.31 -40.82 -9.04
C ASN A 398 -3.32 -40.06 -8.16
N ALA A 399 -2.95 -38.90 -7.65
CA ALA A 399 -3.87 -38.03 -6.92
C ALA A 399 -5.10 -37.72 -7.78
N ARG A 400 -6.31 -37.89 -7.23
CA ARG A 400 -7.57 -37.75 -7.96
C ARG A 400 -8.44 -36.64 -7.38
N ALA A 401 -9.26 -36.05 -8.23
CA ALA A 401 -10.24 -35.08 -7.77
C ALA A 401 -11.27 -35.74 -6.80
N PRO A 402 -11.85 -34.96 -5.87
CA PRO A 402 -12.99 -35.42 -5.07
C PRO A 402 -14.17 -35.81 -5.99
N VAL A 403 -15.06 -36.66 -5.52
CA VAL A 403 -16.24 -37.08 -6.30
C VAL A 403 -17.35 -36.02 -6.28
N SER A 404 -17.35 -35.16 -5.27
CA SER A 404 -18.28 -34.01 -5.17
C SER A 404 -17.61 -32.84 -4.48
N ALA A 405 -18.01 -31.63 -4.85
CA ALA A 405 -17.67 -30.40 -4.19
C ALA A 405 -18.86 -29.45 -4.23
N VAL A 406 -19.25 -28.92 -3.08
CA VAL A 406 -20.34 -27.97 -2.95
C VAL A 406 -19.93 -26.76 -2.10
N ASP A 407 -20.40 -25.59 -2.48
CA ASP A 407 -20.21 -24.34 -1.74
C ASP A 407 -21.16 -24.22 -0.52
N THR A 408 -21.14 -23.07 0.13
CA THR A 408 -21.98 -22.76 1.30
C THR A 408 -23.48 -22.90 1.01
N ASP A 409 -23.90 -22.61 -0.21
CA ASP A 409 -25.30 -22.64 -0.65
C ASP A 409 -25.70 -24.02 -1.20
N GLY A 410 -24.79 -25.02 -1.18
CA GLY A 410 -25.00 -26.36 -1.69
C GLY A 410 -24.90 -26.48 -3.21
N LYS A 411 -24.43 -25.44 -3.91
CA LYS A 411 -24.20 -25.45 -5.34
C LYS A 411 -22.94 -26.24 -5.68
N SER A 412 -23.00 -27.07 -6.72
CA SER A 412 -21.83 -27.83 -7.19
C SER A 412 -20.78 -26.90 -7.79
N VAL A 413 -19.55 -27.01 -7.29
CA VAL A 413 -18.36 -26.28 -7.73
C VAL A 413 -17.22 -27.21 -8.14
N LEU A 414 -17.53 -28.51 -8.36
CA LEU A 414 -16.55 -29.51 -8.72
C LEU A 414 -15.77 -29.16 -9.99
N ALA A 415 -16.43 -28.55 -10.96
CA ALA A 415 -15.78 -28.15 -12.23
C ALA A 415 -14.63 -27.17 -12.02
N ASN A 416 -14.77 -26.27 -11.05
CA ASN A 416 -13.77 -25.21 -10.75
C ASN A 416 -12.51 -25.72 -10.02
N ILE A 417 -12.59 -26.93 -9.41
CA ILE A 417 -11.49 -27.46 -8.58
C ILE A 417 -10.93 -28.79 -9.08
N LYS A 418 -11.35 -29.23 -10.26
CA LYS A 418 -10.96 -30.55 -10.79
C LYS A 418 -9.63 -30.53 -11.53
N ASN A 419 -9.34 -29.45 -12.24
CA ASN A 419 -8.18 -29.32 -13.12
C ASN A 419 -7.37 -28.10 -12.73
N LEU A 420 -6.08 -28.09 -13.07
CA LEU A 420 -5.21 -26.94 -12.94
C LEU A 420 -5.34 -26.13 -14.24
N ASP A 421 -6.36 -25.27 -14.35
CA ASP A 421 -6.71 -24.56 -15.57
C ASP A 421 -7.02 -23.06 -15.34
N ARG A 422 -6.79 -22.58 -14.09
CA ARG A 422 -7.04 -21.20 -13.66
C ARG A 422 -8.53 -20.80 -13.67
N ALA A 423 -9.44 -21.80 -13.67
CA ALA A 423 -10.87 -21.59 -13.48
C ALA A 423 -11.22 -21.70 -11.98
N PHE A 424 -10.72 -20.75 -11.21
CA PHE A 424 -10.77 -20.78 -9.75
C PHE A 424 -12.18 -20.89 -9.16
N TYR A 425 -12.30 -21.64 -8.05
CA TYR A 425 -13.42 -21.53 -7.13
C TYR A 425 -13.40 -20.13 -6.50
N ASP A 426 -14.50 -19.40 -6.63
CA ASP A 426 -14.71 -18.04 -6.13
C ASP A 426 -16.11 -17.85 -5.51
N SER A 427 -16.81 -18.95 -5.18
CA SER A 427 -18.17 -18.93 -4.64
C SER A 427 -18.19 -18.54 -3.16
N PHE A 428 -17.70 -17.33 -2.87
CA PHE A 428 -17.79 -16.67 -1.58
C PHE A 428 -18.23 -15.22 -1.78
N LYS A 429 -18.88 -14.64 -0.78
CA LYS A 429 -19.31 -13.25 -0.82
C LYS A 429 -18.22 -12.36 -0.26
N SER A 430 -17.58 -11.57 -1.14
CA SER A 430 -16.54 -10.60 -0.78
C SER A 430 -17.12 -9.50 0.09
N GLU A 431 -16.36 -9.06 1.09
CA GLU A 431 -16.62 -7.84 1.83
C GLU A 431 -15.96 -6.62 1.15
N ASN A 432 -16.31 -5.42 1.60
CA ASN A 432 -15.70 -4.18 1.09
C ASN A 432 -14.29 -3.90 1.66
N ILE A 433 -13.66 -4.91 2.22
CA ILE A 433 -12.29 -4.87 2.74
C ILE A 433 -11.52 -5.96 2.00
N ARG A 434 -10.36 -5.61 1.45
CA ARG A 434 -9.47 -6.56 0.75
C ARG A 434 -9.13 -7.73 1.67
N GLY A 435 -9.07 -8.94 1.11
CA GLY A 435 -8.75 -10.16 1.83
C GLY A 435 -9.89 -10.76 2.64
N TYR A 436 -10.97 -10.01 2.88
CA TYR A 436 -12.10 -10.43 3.71
C TYR A 436 -13.30 -10.88 2.89
N ALA A 437 -13.90 -11.99 3.27
CA ALA A 437 -15.18 -12.49 2.78
C ALA A 437 -16.12 -12.78 3.95
N GLU A 438 -17.42 -12.94 3.69
CA GLU A 438 -18.33 -13.53 4.67
C GLU A 438 -17.87 -14.96 5.00
N MET A 439 -18.18 -15.45 6.20
CA MET A 439 -17.85 -16.82 6.59
C MET A 439 -18.47 -17.81 5.60
N HIS A 440 -17.64 -18.61 4.97
CA HIS A 440 -18.06 -19.57 3.96
C HIS A 440 -17.40 -20.93 4.15
N ASN A 441 -17.91 -21.91 3.44
CA ASN A 441 -17.36 -23.26 3.46
C ASN A 441 -17.35 -23.89 2.06
N LEU A 442 -16.38 -24.80 1.88
CA LEU A 442 -16.29 -25.69 0.75
C LEU A 442 -16.35 -27.12 1.29
N THR A 443 -17.42 -27.85 0.95
CA THR A 443 -17.61 -29.24 1.36
C THR A 443 -17.25 -30.18 0.21
N LEU A 444 -16.35 -31.10 0.47
CA LEU A 444 -15.81 -32.06 -0.48
C LEU A 444 -16.22 -33.48 -0.06
N THR A 445 -16.66 -34.31 -1.00
CA THR A 445 -16.74 -35.76 -0.82
C THR A 445 -15.53 -36.37 -1.50
N LEU A 446 -14.61 -36.94 -0.70
CA LEU A 446 -13.30 -37.37 -1.20
C LEU A 446 -13.40 -38.69 -2.00
N ASP A 447 -14.24 -39.62 -1.56
CA ASP A 447 -14.52 -40.90 -2.23
C ASP A 447 -15.87 -41.43 -1.76
N ASP A 448 -16.45 -42.34 -2.53
CA ASP A 448 -17.65 -43.11 -2.20
C ASP A 448 -17.33 -44.46 -1.49
N LYS A 449 -16.05 -44.84 -1.41
CA LYS A 449 -15.59 -46.07 -0.77
C LYS A 449 -15.34 -45.90 0.72
N LYS A 450 -15.76 -46.86 1.51
CA LYS A 450 -15.86 -46.75 2.97
C LYS A 450 -14.61 -47.13 3.78
N ASN A 451 -13.50 -47.57 3.20
CA ASN A 451 -12.32 -47.99 3.98
C ASN A 451 -11.08 -47.20 3.61
N TYR A 452 -10.76 -46.21 4.46
CA TYR A 452 -9.49 -45.47 4.44
C TYR A 452 -8.80 -45.61 5.80
N ASP A 453 -8.28 -46.80 6.09
CA ASP A 453 -7.45 -47.02 7.29
C ASP A 453 -5.98 -46.64 7.04
N GLY A 454 -5.68 -46.13 5.85
CA GLY A 454 -4.35 -45.78 5.40
C GLY A 454 -4.09 -44.24 5.29
N ARG A 455 -2.92 -43.96 4.81
CA ARG A 455 -2.49 -42.58 4.50
C ARG A 455 -3.48 -41.87 3.57
N THR A 456 -3.87 -40.64 3.94
CA THR A 456 -4.78 -39.82 3.16
C THR A 456 -4.27 -38.38 3.15
N LEU A 457 -3.87 -37.90 1.99
CA LEU A 457 -3.46 -36.49 1.78
C LEU A 457 -4.51 -35.78 0.97
N LEU A 458 -4.82 -34.56 1.39
CA LEU A 458 -5.58 -33.60 0.61
C LEU A 458 -4.61 -32.52 0.06
N LEU A 459 -4.55 -32.40 -1.26
CA LEU A 459 -3.73 -31.45 -1.99
C LEU A 459 -4.62 -30.28 -2.43
N LEU A 460 -4.30 -29.08 -1.99
CA LEU A 460 -5.10 -27.88 -2.21
C LEU A 460 -4.23 -26.87 -2.99
N THR A 461 -4.44 -26.76 -4.29
CA THR A 461 -3.74 -25.78 -5.14
C THR A 461 -4.62 -24.57 -5.36
N GLY A 462 -4.11 -23.41 -4.98
CA GLY A 462 -4.84 -22.16 -5.10
C GLY A 462 -4.03 -20.98 -4.59
N TRP A 463 -4.67 -19.84 -4.45
CA TRP A 463 -4.07 -18.62 -3.95
C TRP A 463 -5.04 -17.87 -3.03
N THR A 464 -4.53 -16.95 -2.24
CA THR A 464 -5.30 -16.13 -1.30
C THR A 464 -5.07 -14.66 -1.61
N ASP A 465 -6.18 -13.92 -1.83
CA ASP A 465 -6.16 -12.45 -1.83
C ASP A 465 -6.11 -12.00 -0.38
N TYR A 466 -4.95 -11.58 0.10
CA TYR A 466 -4.75 -11.25 1.51
C TYR A 466 -4.85 -9.73 1.78
N ALA A 467 -5.12 -9.41 3.04
CA ALA A 467 -5.27 -8.06 3.53
C ALA A 467 -3.90 -7.40 3.80
N PHE A 468 -3.74 -6.15 3.38
CA PHE A 468 -2.61 -5.31 3.79
C PHE A 468 -2.83 -4.73 5.20
N SER A 469 -1.83 -4.06 5.74
CA SER A 469 -1.90 -3.43 7.06
C SER A 469 -3.08 -2.46 7.20
N SER A 470 -3.36 -1.64 6.19
CA SER A 470 -4.51 -0.73 6.19
C SER A 470 -5.85 -1.47 6.18
N ASP A 471 -5.95 -2.60 5.48
CA ASP A 471 -7.16 -3.42 5.43
C ASP A 471 -7.42 -4.08 6.78
N ASN A 472 -6.38 -4.64 7.42
CA ASN A 472 -6.47 -5.22 8.75
C ASN A 472 -6.88 -4.20 9.81
N LEU A 473 -6.34 -2.96 9.74
CA LEU A 473 -6.76 -1.86 10.59
C LEU A 473 -8.24 -1.51 10.39
N ALA A 474 -8.69 -1.38 9.14
CA ALA A 474 -10.09 -1.09 8.80
C ALA A 474 -11.03 -2.20 9.30
N ALA A 475 -10.63 -3.46 9.15
CA ALA A 475 -11.37 -4.61 9.66
C ALA A 475 -11.50 -4.57 11.19
N SER A 476 -10.39 -4.29 11.89
CA SER A 476 -10.39 -4.15 13.36
C SER A 476 -11.32 -3.02 13.83
N GLN A 477 -11.30 -1.86 13.17
CA GLN A 477 -12.20 -0.74 13.46
C GLN A 477 -13.67 -1.08 13.24
N SER A 478 -13.93 -2.08 12.38
CA SER A 478 -15.28 -2.60 12.09
C SER A 478 -15.63 -3.86 12.92
N ASN A 479 -14.84 -4.22 13.93
CA ASN A 479 -14.95 -5.44 14.74
C ASN A 479 -14.97 -6.72 13.89
N ARG A 480 -14.14 -6.78 12.86
CA ARG A 480 -13.96 -7.94 12.00
C ARG A 480 -12.57 -8.54 12.20
N SER A 481 -12.48 -9.86 12.05
CA SER A 481 -11.23 -10.60 12.16
C SER A 481 -11.21 -11.74 11.17
N LEU A 482 -10.02 -12.09 10.68
CA LEU A 482 -9.82 -13.26 9.83
C LEU A 482 -9.79 -14.54 10.65
N THR A 483 -10.40 -15.59 10.11
CA THR A 483 -10.38 -16.94 10.66
C THR A 483 -9.58 -17.83 9.72
N MET A 484 -8.43 -18.32 10.20
CA MET A 484 -7.61 -19.27 9.43
C MET A 484 -8.47 -20.43 8.91
N PRO A 485 -8.24 -20.86 7.66
CA PRO A 485 -8.98 -21.97 7.10
C PRO A 485 -8.81 -23.21 7.95
N LYS A 486 -9.92 -23.72 8.52
CA LYS A 486 -9.98 -24.94 9.32
C LYS A 486 -10.64 -26.06 8.55
N LEU A 487 -10.24 -27.30 8.84
CA LEU A 487 -10.83 -28.48 8.23
C LEU A 487 -11.64 -29.27 9.25
N GLN A 488 -12.84 -29.64 8.82
CA GLN A 488 -13.81 -30.40 9.60
C GLN A 488 -14.15 -31.74 8.91
N VAL A 489 -14.48 -32.73 9.70
CA VAL A 489 -15.02 -34.03 9.27
C VAL A 489 -16.29 -34.32 10.06
N LYS A 490 -17.13 -35.28 9.58
CA LYS A 490 -18.33 -35.73 10.30
C LYS A 490 -17.97 -36.78 11.33
N ASP A 491 -18.53 -36.63 12.53
CA ASP A 491 -18.51 -37.67 13.56
C ASP A 491 -19.58 -38.74 13.31
N LYS A 492 -19.71 -39.71 14.25
CA LYS A 492 -20.68 -40.81 14.15
C LYS A 492 -22.13 -40.34 14.23
N GLN A 493 -22.39 -39.15 14.75
CA GLN A 493 -23.71 -38.52 14.83
C GLN A 493 -24.03 -37.70 13.56
N GLY A 494 -23.04 -37.54 12.66
CA GLY A 494 -23.15 -36.72 11.46
C GLY A 494 -22.82 -35.23 11.67
N GLU A 495 -22.37 -34.88 12.88
CA GLU A 495 -22.02 -33.49 13.21
C GLU A 495 -20.60 -33.14 12.79
N TRP A 496 -20.39 -31.91 12.37
CA TRP A 496 -19.09 -31.41 11.90
C TRP A 496 -18.12 -31.11 13.06
N GLN A 497 -16.99 -31.81 13.09
CA GLN A 497 -15.94 -31.65 14.10
C GLN A 497 -14.65 -31.14 13.46
N THR A 498 -14.04 -30.10 14.06
CA THR A 498 -12.77 -29.56 13.59
C THR A 498 -11.63 -30.51 13.95
N VAL A 499 -10.95 -31.06 12.96
CA VAL A 499 -9.82 -31.98 13.11
C VAL A 499 -8.48 -31.38 12.72
N VAL A 500 -8.49 -30.25 11.98
CA VAL A 500 -7.32 -29.41 11.69
C VAL A 500 -7.72 -27.95 11.94
N SER A 501 -7.10 -27.34 12.93
CA SER A 501 -7.44 -25.97 13.35
C SER A 501 -6.94 -24.89 12.37
N SER A 502 -5.89 -25.19 11.63
CA SER A 502 -5.36 -24.38 10.53
C SER A 502 -4.75 -25.28 9.47
N ILE A 503 -5.24 -25.19 8.25
CA ILE A 503 -4.63 -25.83 7.08
C ILE A 503 -3.62 -24.91 6.38
N GLY A 504 -3.41 -23.70 6.92
CA GLY A 504 -2.61 -22.66 6.30
C GLY A 504 -3.31 -21.97 5.14
N ILE A 505 -2.64 -20.96 4.61
CA ILE A 505 -3.01 -20.27 3.37
C ILE A 505 -1.81 -20.25 2.43
N SER A 506 -2.08 -20.28 1.12
CA SER A 506 -1.13 -19.88 0.09
C SER A 506 -1.22 -18.37 -0.03
N VAL A 507 -0.15 -17.67 0.33
CA VAL A 507 -0.10 -16.21 0.28
C VAL A 507 0.23 -15.78 -1.16
N GLY A 508 -0.59 -14.89 -1.72
CA GLY A 508 -0.35 -14.32 -3.03
C GLY A 508 -0.72 -15.25 -4.19
N ARG A 509 0.25 -15.85 -4.88
CA ARG A 509 0.04 -16.61 -6.12
C ARG A 509 -0.17 -18.09 -5.88
N PRO A 510 -0.59 -18.88 -6.92
CA PRO A 510 -0.90 -20.27 -6.74
C PRO A 510 0.25 -21.11 -6.18
N GLN A 511 -0.04 -21.77 -5.08
CA GLN A 511 0.81 -22.76 -4.41
C GLN A 511 -0.04 -23.98 -4.03
N THR A 512 0.59 -25.09 -3.67
CA THR A 512 -0.11 -26.30 -3.23
C THR A 512 0.14 -26.55 -1.75
N LEU A 513 -0.92 -26.46 -0.95
CA LEU A 513 -0.93 -26.88 0.45
C LEU A 513 -1.20 -28.38 0.54
N VAL A 514 -0.52 -29.06 1.46
CA VAL A 514 -0.75 -30.48 1.74
C VAL A 514 -1.33 -30.64 3.13
N VAL A 515 -2.53 -31.23 3.23
CA VAL A 515 -3.18 -31.52 4.51
C VAL A 515 -3.18 -33.02 4.72
N ASP A 516 -2.48 -33.49 5.76
CA ASP A 516 -2.47 -34.90 6.14
C ASP A 516 -3.71 -35.22 7.00
N LEU A 517 -4.63 -36.02 6.42
CA LEU A 517 -5.86 -36.49 7.03
C LEU A 517 -5.74 -37.90 7.58
N THR A 518 -4.56 -38.48 7.58
CA THR A 518 -4.32 -39.85 8.07
C THR A 518 -4.77 -39.97 9.52
N GLY A 519 -5.72 -40.88 9.79
CA GLY A 519 -6.26 -41.14 11.12
C GLY A 519 -7.17 -40.02 11.67
N LYS A 520 -7.57 -39.01 10.85
CA LYS A 520 -8.39 -37.87 11.32
C LYS A 520 -9.89 -38.04 11.09
N PHE A 521 -10.34 -39.03 10.35
CA PHE A 521 -11.77 -39.30 10.17
C PHE A 521 -12.40 -39.88 11.44
N LEU A 522 -13.54 -39.33 11.86
CA LEU A 522 -14.23 -39.67 13.09
C LEU A 522 -15.42 -40.67 12.86
N SER A 523 -15.73 -40.94 11.59
CA SER A 523 -16.78 -41.86 11.16
C SER A 523 -16.43 -42.47 9.80
N ASP A 524 -17.36 -43.26 9.22
CA ASP A 524 -17.24 -43.78 7.85
C ASP A 524 -17.47 -42.71 6.76
N SER A 525 -17.89 -41.52 7.12
CA SER A 525 -18.04 -40.40 6.17
C SER A 525 -16.69 -40.00 5.62
N ARG A 526 -16.64 -39.77 4.30
CA ARG A 526 -15.47 -39.20 3.60
C ARG A 526 -15.74 -37.78 3.12
N GLU A 527 -16.63 -37.10 3.83
CA GLU A 527 -16.85 -35.69 3.63
C GLU A 527 -15.90 -34.89 4.52
N VAL A 528 -15.27 -33.89 3.91
CA VAL A 528 -14.46 -32.88 4.59
C VAL A 528 -14.98 -31.50 4.26
N ARG A 529 -14.89 -30.57 5.18
CA ARG A 529 -15.35 -29.21 5.00
C ARG A 529 -14.26 -28.21 5.39
N ILE A 530 -13.88 -27.35 4.47
CA ILE A 530 -12.98 -26.22 4.72
C ILE A 530 -13.84 -25.01 5.08
N VAL A 531 -13.56 -24.35 6.19
CA VAL A 531 -14.34 -23.21 6.70
C VAL A 531 -13.40 -22.04 6.95
N THR A 532 -13.70 -20.88 6.35
CA THR A 532 -12.89 -19.66 6.47
C THR A 532 -13.69 -18.42 6.09
N ASN A 533 -13.15 -17.25 6.37
CA ASN A 533 -13.57 -15.97 5.80
C ASN A 533 -12.44 -15.26 5.04
N PHE A 534 -11.36 -15.98 4.71
CA PHE A 534 -10.38 -15.51 3.73
C PHE A 534 -10.93 -15.62 2.31
N LYS A 535 -10.55 -14.71 1.44
CA LYS A 535 -10.75 -14.82 -0.01
C LYS A 535 -9.73 -15.79 -0.59
N THR A 536 -10.02 -17.09 -0.48
CA THR A 536 -9.14 -18.14 -0.99
C THR A 536 -9.74 -18.75 -2.25
N TYR A 537 -8.97 -18.74 -3.32
CA TYR A 537 -9.33 -19.19 -4.67
C TYR A 537 -8.67 -20.54 -4.95
N TRP A 538 -9.45 -21.61 -5.00
CA TRP A 538 -8.96 -22.95 -5.29
C TRP A 538 -9.06 -23.24 -6.79
N ASP A 539 -7.96 -23.72 -7.40
CA ASP A 539 -7.89 -24.14 -8.81
C ASP A 539 -7.99 -25.66 -8.91
N LYS A 540 -7.17 -26.40 -8.12
CA LYS A 540 -7.19 -27.85 -8.12
C LYS A 540 -7.16 -28.41 -6.72
N ILE A 541 -8.12 -29.28 -6.43
CA ILE A 541 -8.14 -30.07 -5.20
C ILE A 541 -8.06 -31.55 -5.55
N ALA A 542 -7.15 -32.26 -4.91
CA ALA A 542 -6.95 -33.68 -5.17
C ALA A 542 -6.70 -34.47 -3.88
N VAL A 543 -7.04 -35.75 -3.91
CA VAL A 543 -6.84 -36.72 -2.82
C VAL A 543 -5.84 -37.75 -3.26
N ASP A 544 -4.84 -38.00 -2.43
CA ASP A 544 -3.86 -39.07 -2.61
C ASP A 544 -3.88 -40.03 -1.43
N THR A 545 -3.91 -41.32 -1.73
CA THR A 545 -3.87 -42.43 -0.75
C THR A 545 -2.71 -43.39 -0.99
N SER A 546 -1.76 -42.98 -1.83
CA SER A 546 -0.57 -43.79 -2.11
C SER A 546 0.40 -43.81 -0.93
N GLU A 547 1.20 -44.86 -0.87
CA GLU A 547 2.24 -44.96 0.15
C GLU A 547 3.32 -43.89 -0.03
N GLN A 548 3.82 -43.40 1.09
CA GLN A 548 5.01 -42.53 1.13
C GLN A 548 6.23 -43.33 0.65
N THR A 549 7.04 -42.76 -0.19
CA THR A 549 8.31 -43.32 -0.61
C THR A 549 9.48 -42.39 -0.22
N ASP A 550 10.63 -43.02 0.00
CA ASP A 550 11.85 -42.27 0.23
C ASP A 550 12.27 -41.52 -1.05
N VAL A 551 12.78 -40.33 -0.86
CA VAL A 551 13.31 -39.48 -1.92
C VAL A 551 14.75 -39.10 -1.61
N LYS A 552 15.55 -38.87 -2.65
CA LYS A 552 16.91 -38.37 -2.51
C LYS A 552 16.94 -36.87 -2.77
N THR A 553 17.51 -36.10 -1.85
CA THR A 553 17.68 -34.65 -1.98
C THR A 553 19.13 -34.29 -2.29
N ILE A 554 19.32 -33.33 -3.19
CA ILE A 554 20.62 -32.80 -3.60
C ILE A 554 20.52 -31.27 -3.48
N GLU A 555 21.34 -30.68 -2.62
CA GLU A 555 21.42 -29.24 -2.47
C GLU A 555 22.42 -28.66 -3.48
N ILE A 556 22.01 -27.57 -4.16
CA ILE A 556 22.82 -26.88 -5.17
C ILE A 556 22.87 -25.41 -4.79
N LYS A 557 24.06 -24.92 -4.53
CA LYS A 557 24.28 -23.47 -4.27
C LYS A 557 24.34 -22.71 -5.59
N PRO A 558 23.93 -21.42 -5.62
CA PRO A 558 24.07 -20.60 -6.82
C PRO A 558 25.58 -20.45 -7.18
N THR A 559 25.94 -20.82 -8.40
CA THR A 559 27.29 -20.58 -8.93
C THR A 559 27.49 -19.12 -9.33
N GLN A 560 26.39 -18.46 -9.72
CA GLN A 560 26.35 -17.02 -10.00
C GLN A 560 25.08 -16.42 -9.40
N ALA A 561 25.25 -15.29 -8.72
CA ALA A 561 24.18 -14.44 -8.25
C ALA A 561 24.55 -12.98 -8.54
N SER A 562 23.67 -12.26 -9.25
CA SER A 562 23.91 -10.87 -9.63
C SER A 562 22.63 -10.04 -9.52
N LEU A 563 22.72 -8.92 -8.82
CA LEU A 563 21.63 -7.95 -8.72
C LEU A 563 21.74 -6.94 -9.86
N ARG A 564 20.60 -6.66 -10.52
CA ARG A 564 20.52 -5.63 -11.56
C ARG A 564 19.21 -4.86 -11.47
N GLU A 565 19.18 -3.66 -12.02
CA GLU A 565 17.96 -2.91 -12.24
C GLU A 565 17.29 -3.43 -13.52
N ARG A 566 16.00 -3.74 -13.46
CA ARG A 566 15.26 -4.30 -14.60
C ARG A 566 14.02 -3.49 -14.94
N GLY A 567 13.20 -3.12 -13.97
CA GLY A 567 11.86 -2.59 -14.16
C GLY A 567 10.78 -3.60 -13.80
N PHE A 568 9.61 -3.53 -14.45
CA PHE A 568 8.41 -4.29 -14.09
C PHE A 568 7.99 -5.19 -15.25
N SER A 569 7.50 -6.38 -14.94
CA SER A 569 6.92 -7.29 -15.94
C SER A 569 5.51 -6.84 -16.32
N GLU A 570 5.12 -7.11 -17.56
CA GLU A 570 3.72 -6.97 -17.99
C GLU A 570 2.83 -7.92 -17.19
N GLU A 571 1.72 -7.41 -16.68
CA GLU A 571 0.73 -8.21 -15.94
C GLU A 571 -0.23 -8.92 -16.89
N ILE A 572 -0.47 -10.21 -16.65
CA ILE A 572 -1.47 -11.02 -17.33
C ILE A 572 -2.54 -11.41 -16.33
N LYS A 573 -3.78 -10.99 -16.55
CA LYS A 573 -4.90 -11.27 -15.65
C LYS A 573 -5.63 -12.56 -16.01
N PHE A 574 -5.91 -13.37 -15.00
CA PHE A 574 -6.77 -14.55 -15.05
C PHE A 574 -7.86 -14.41 -13.97
N GLY A 575 -8.97 -13.74 -14.31
CA GLY A 575 -9.91 -13.28 -13.30
C GLY A 575 -9.25 -12.30 -12.35
N GLU A 576 -9.31 -12.58 -11.05
CA GLU A 576 -8.65 -11.79 -10.00
C GLU A 576 -7.14 -12.13 -9.86
N MET A 577 -6.71 -13.29 -10.34
CA MET A 577 -5.29 -13.66 -10.29
C MET A 577 -4.47 -12.89 -11.33
N ILE A 578 -3.31 -12.44 -10.92
CA ILE A 578 -2.33 -11.78 -11.80
C ILE A 578 -1.10 -12.70 -11.93
N ALA A 579 -0.73 -13.05 -13.16
CA ALA A 579 0.57 -13.59 -13.52
C ALA A 579 1.41 -12.51 -14.20
N ALA A 580 2.66 -12.82 -14.51
CA ALA A 580 3.57 -11.85 -15.09
C ALA A 580 4.27 -12.40 -16.32
N ASN A 581 4.41 -11.57 -17.36
CA ASN A 581 5.15 -11.85 -18.59
C ASN A 581 6.57 -11.30 -18.47
N TYR A 582 7.53 -12.20 -18.26
CA TYR A 582 8.93 -11.82 -18.10
C TYR A 582 9.52 -11.12 -19.35
N ASP A 583 9.10 -11.49 -20.55
CA ASP A 583 9.70 -11.00 -21.79
C ASP A 583 9.35 -9.54 -22.12
N VAL A 584 8.32 -8.99 -21.47
CA VAL A 584 7.90 -7.59 -21.65
C VAL A 584 8.23 -6.79 -20.37
N VAL A 585 9.11 -5.81 -20.52
CA VAL A 585 9.57 -4.95 -19.42
C VAL A 585 8.96 -3.56 -19.56
N LEU A 586 8.29 -3.13 -18.50
CA LEU A 586 7.72 -1.81 -18.35
C LEU A 586 8.61 -0.97 -17.43
N ASN A 587 8.95 0.24 -17.85
CA ASN A 587 9.65 1.21 -17.02
C ASN A 587 8.62 2.13 -16.38
N ASP A 588 8.12 1.75 -15.22
CA ASP A 588 7.14 2.53 -14.48
C ASP A 588 7.79 3.24 -13.29
N GLY A 589 7.94 4.56 -13.40
CA GLY A 589 8.53 5.40 -12.36
C GLY A 589 7.53 5.93 -11.31
N ARG A 590 6.28 5.48 -11.33
CA ARG A 590 5.20 5.99 -10.47
C ARG A 590 5.25 5.47 -9.04
N TRP A 591 6.02 4.42 -8.77
CA TRP A 591 6.03 3.74 -7.49
C TRP A 591 6.89 4.45 -6.45
N LYS A 592 6.49 4.32 -5.18
CA LYS A 592 7.28 4.76 -4.04
C LYS A 592 8.58 3.96 -3.90
N TYR A 593 9.52 4.54 -3.16
CA TYR A 593 10.75 3.87 -2.76
C TYR A 593 10.96 4.03 -1.26
N PHE A 594 11.52 3.02 -0.62
CA PHE A 594 12.06 3.17 0.71
C PHE A 594 13.30 4.08 0.68
N SER A 595 13.41 4.97 1.67
CA SER A 595 14.65 5.73 1.86
C SER A 595 15.68 4.88 2.61
N GLY A 596 16.91 4.93 2.18
CA GLY A 596 17.99 4.17 2.80
C GLY A 596 18.99 3.64 1.82
N ASN A 597 19.79 2.67 2.28
CA ASN A 597 20.83 2.06 1.49
C ASN A 597 20.40 0.67 1.01
N PHE A 598 20.67 0.40 -0.24
CA PHE A 598 20.40 -0.85 -0.94
C PHE A 598 21.70 -1.50 -1.42
N THR A 599 21.64 -2.78 -1.69
CA THR A 599 22.78 -3.51 -2.24
C THR A 599 23.16 -2.95 -3.61
N ARG A 600 24.47 -2.80 -3.85
CA ARG A 600 25.03 -2.40 -5.14
C ARG A 600 24.67 -3.39 -6.24
N LEU A 601 24.62 -2.92 -7.47
CA LEU A 601 24.42 -3.77 -8.63
C LEU A 601 25.70 -4.61 -8.90
N GLY A 602 25.53 -5.78 -9.53
CA GLY A 602 26.58 -6.72 -9.85
C GLY A 602 26.57 -7.97 -8.99
N ALA A 603 27.70 -8.64 -8.87
CA ALA A 603 27.82 -9.91 -8.14
C ALA A 603 27.54 -9.78 -6.65
N VAL A 604 26.68 -10.69 -6.13
CA VAL A 604 26.20 -10.72 -4.73
C VAL A 604 26.24 -12.12 -4.10
N ASN A 605 26.96 -13.06 -4.70
CA ASN A 605 27.06 -14.44 -4.20
C ASN A 605 27.32 -14.53 -2.69
N PRO A 606 28.31 -13.77 -2.11
CA PRO A 606 28.63 -13.91 -0.69
C PRO A 606 27.49 -13.56 0.27
N LEU A 607 26.48 -12.79 -0.21
CA LEU A 607 25.34 -12.39 0.62
C LEU A 607 24.23 -13.45 0.66
N LEU A 608 24.35 -14.58 -0.08
CA LEU A 608 23.32 -15.59 -0.22
C LEU A 608 23.75 -17.00 0.21
N GLU A 609 24.93 -17.11 0.83
CA GLU A 609 25.53 -18.41 1.13
C GLU A 609 24.98 -19.08 2.38
N ALA A 610 24.50 -18.31 3.34
CA ALA A 610 24.01 -18.79 4.63
C ALA A 610 22.92 -17.87 5.18
N ALA A 611 22.05 -18.39 6.05
CA ALA A 611 21.10 -17.59 6.81
C ALA A 611 21.79 -16.99 8.03
N ASP A 612 22.45 -15.84 7.85
CA ASP A 612 23.31 -15.22 8.84
C ASP A 612 23.03 -13.72 9.07
N ASP A 613 21.88 -13.22 8.59
CA ASP A 613 21.44 -11.82 8.63
C ASP A 613 22.34 -10.87 7.79
N VAL A 614 22.97 -11.38 6.72
CA VAL A 614 23.72 -10.58 5.75
C VAL A 614 22.97 -10.57 4.43
N PHE A 615 22.29 -9.47 4.11
CA PHE A 615 21.24 -9.45 3.09
C PHE A 615 21.66 -8.90 1.73
N VAL A 616 21.09 -9.45 0.67
CA VAL A 616 20.84 -8.70 -0.54
C VAL A 616 19.59 -7.84 -0.28
N ILE A 617 19.80 -6.53 -0.17
CA ILE A 617 18.72 -5.56 0.04
C ILE A 617 18.31 -5.03 -1.34
N SER A 618 17.16 -5.49 -1.83
CA SER A 618 16.65 -5.21 -3.16
C SER A 618 15.58 -4.12 -3.14
N LYS A 619 15.67 -3.19 -4.08
CA LYS A 619 14.73 -2.11 -4.29
C LYS A 619 13.66 -2.52 -5.30
N THR A 620 12.46 -1.95 -5.20
CA THR A 620 11.42 -2.00 -6.25
C THR A 620 12.01 -1.74 -7.63
N GLY A 621 11.77 -2.65 -8.58
CA GLY A 621 12.32 -2.65 -9.94
C GLY A 621 13.66 -3.37 -10.11
N ASP A 622 14.23 -3.93 -9.03
CA ASP A 622 15.44 -4.76 -9.10
C ASP A 622 15.11 -6.21 -9.47
N GLU A 623 16.13 -6.89 -10.01
CA GLU A 623 16.11 -8.33 -10.32
C GLU A 623 17.38 -8.99 -9.82
N LEU A 624 17.21 -10.13 -9.16
CA LEU A 624 18.30 -11.05 -8.82
C LEU A 624 18.37 -12.17 -9.88
N VAL A 625 19.49 -12.24 -10.57
CA VAL A 625 19.82 -13.25 -11.58
C VAL A 625 20.60 -14.35 -10.91
N LEU A 626 20.09 -15.59 -10.96
CA LEU A 626 20.68 -16.77 -10.35
C LEU A 626 20.97 -17.84 -11.39
N SER A 627 22.16 -18.46 -11.30
CA SER A 627 22.54 -19.63 -12.09
C SER A 627 23.06 -20.73 -11.17
N PHE A 628 22.63 -21.96 -11.41
CA PHE A 628 23.04 -23.15 -10.67
C PHE A 628 23.59 -24.18 -11.67
N ASP A 629 24.57 -24.98 -11.26
CA ASP A 629 25.06 -26.05 -12.12
C ASP A 629 23.98 -27.12 -12.30
N ALA A 630 23.75 -27.51 -13.56
CA ALA A 630 22.76 -28.52 -13.88
C ALA A 630 23.21 -29.92 -13.40
N LEU A 631 22.27 -30.68 -12.87
CA LEU A 631 22.48 -32.07 -12.50
C LEU A 631 22.49 -32.96 -13.75
N PRO A 632 23.11 -34.17 -13.68
CA PRO A 632 23.03 -35.15 -14.75
C PRO A 632 21.58 -35.50 -15.09
N GLU A 633 21.34 -35.84 -16.35
CA GLU A 633 20.05 -36.40 -16.78
C GLU A 633 19.78 -37.72 -16.07
N LEU A 634 18.52 -37.91 -15.69
CA LEU A 634 18.08 -39.13 -15.06
C LEU A 634 17.53 -40.14 -16.11
N PRO A 635 17.53 -41.45 -15.77
CA PRO A 635 16.80 -42.45 -16.57
C PRO A 635 15.31 -42.08 -16.69
N ALA A 636 14.66 -42.53 -17.76
CA ALA A 636 13.27 -42.18 -18.08
C ALA A 636 12.23 -42.54 -16.96
N ASN A 637 12.56 -43.48 -16.06
CA ASN A 637 11.70 -43.81 -14.94
C ASN A 637 11.95 -42.97 -13.68
N ARG A 638 12.82 -41.97 -13.75
CA ARG A 638 13.16 -41.03 -12.68
C ARG A 638 13.02 -39.60 -13.16
N LYS A 639 12.72 -38.66 -12.25
CA LYS A 639 12.72 -37.22 -12.52
C LYS A 639 13.14 -36.42 -11.30
N TYR A 640 13.45 -35.15 -11.51
CA TYR A 640 13.63 -34.17 -10.44
C TYR A 640 12.37 -33.34 -10.26
N THR A 641 11.99 -33.10 -9.00
CA THR A 641 11.23 -31.91 -8.59
C THR A 641 12.20 -31.00 -7.88
N PHE A 642 12.16 -29.71 -8.17
CA PHE A 642 13.04 -28.74 -7.54
C PHE A 642 12.27 -27.95 -6.47
N LEU A 643 13.00 -27.56 -5.43
CA LEU A 643 12.52 -26.65 -4.40
C LEU A 643 13.53 -25.48 -4.32
N LEU A 644 13.09 -24.26 -4.59
CA LEU A 644 13.87 -23.10 -4.24
C LEU A 644 13.70 -22.86 -2.74
N PHE A 645 14.77 -23.04 -1.97
CA PHE A 645 14.82 -22.58 -0.58
C PHE A 645 15.19 -21.12 -0.58
N ALA A 646 14.37 -20.31 0.09
CA ALA A 646 14.63 -18.90 0.33
C ALA A 646 14.51 -18.61 1.83
N ASP A 647 15.49 -17.90 2.40
CA ASP A 647 15.41 -17.28 3.72
C ASP A 647 15.55 -15.77 3.52
N GLY A 648 14.61 -15.01 4.06
CA GLY A 648 14.60 -13.57 3.87
C GLY A 648 13.32 -12.93 4.39
N TYR A 649 13.23 -11.63 4.19
CA TYR A 649 12.11 -10.82 4.65
C TYR A 649 11.67 -9.88 3.56
N SER A 650 10.38 -9.53 3.56
CA SER A 650 9.83 -8.44 2.79
C SER A 650 9.26 -7.36 3.73
N LYS A 651 9.17 -6.14 3.25
CA LYS A 651 8.67 -5.01 4.03
C LYS A 651 7.85 -4.11 3.12
N GLU A 652 6.55 -4.11 3.31
CA GLU A 652 5.63 -3.32 2.49
C GLU A 652 5.63 -1.83 2.86
N MET A 653 5.18 -1.00 1.92
CA MET A 653 5.02 0.45 2.10
C MET A 653 3.62 0.87 2.52
N ASP A 654 2.81 -0.01 3.09
CA ASP A 654 1.53 0.41 3.63
C ASP A 654 1.76 1.37 4.79
N ILE A 655 0.99 2.47 4.82
CA ILE A 655 1.16 3.53 5.81
C ILE A 655 0.99 3.05 7.26
N ASN A 656 0.21 1.99 7.47
CA ASN A 656 -0.06 1.39 8.77
C ASN A 656 0.85 0.20 9.09
N SER A 657 1.79 -0.13 8.18
CA SER A 657 2.82 -1.14 8.48
C SER A 657 3.92 -0.60 9.38
N GLY A 658 4.71 -1.50 9.95
CA GLY A 658 5.86 -1.15 10.77
C GLY A 658 6.99 -0.52 9.96
N SER A 659 7.33 0.77 10.21
CA SER A 659 8.43 1.48 9.54
C SER A 659 8.30 1.54 7.99
N PRO A 660 7.22 2.10 7.43
CA PRO A 660 6.88 1.99 6.01
C PRO A 660 7.69 2.88 5.05
N ASP A 661 8.58 3.73 5.54
CA ASP A 661 9.24 4.76 4.73
C ASP A 661 10.75 4.57 4.60
N ALA A 662 11.35 3.69 5.40
CA ALA A 662 12.80 3.52 5.46
C ALA A 662 13.22 2.04 5.41
N VAL A 663 14.37 1.78 4.80
CA VAL A 663 14.98 0.44 4.79
C VAL A 663 15.24 -0.04 6.22
N LEU A 664 15.73 0.86 7.07
CA LEU A 664 15.98 0.56 8.49
C LEU A 664 14.66 0.51 9.30
N PRO A 665 14.66 -0.21 10.43
CA PRO A 665 15.74 -1.06 10.95
C PRO A 665 15.93 -2.34 10.14
N LEU A 666 17.16 -2.88 10.06
CA LEU A 666 17.44 -4.16 9.42
C LEU A 666 16.78 -5.30 10.21
N PRO A 667 16.15 -6.29 9.56
CA PRO A 667 15.65 -7.48 10.23
C PRO A 667 16.79 -8.37 10.71
N PHE A 668 16.50 -9.29 11.65
CA PHE A 668 17.38 -10.37 12.02
C PHE A 668 16.59 -11.56 12.59
N LYS A 669 17.10 -12.77 12.43
CA LYS A 669 16.36 -14.00 12.73
C LYS A 669 15.93 -14.14 14.19
N ALA A 670 16.70 -13.59 15.13
CA ALA A 670 16.41 -13.66 16.55
C ALA A 670 15.55 -12.49 17.09
N MET A 671 15.10 -11.57 16.25
CA MET A 671 14.24 -10.45 16.69
C MET A 671 12.92 -10.98 17.22
N LYS A 672 12.40 -10.35 18.29
CA LYS A 672 11.15 -10.78 18.93
C LYS A 672 9.91 -10.19 18.27
N LYS A 673 10.06 -9.05 17.61
CA LYS A 673 9.01 -8.34 16.87
C LYS A 673 9.64 -7.39 15.86
N TYR A 674 8.87 -6.93 14.89
CA TYR A 674 9.33 -5.90 13.97
C TYR A 674 8.29 -4.76 13.87
N PRO A 675 8.70 -3.46 13.96
CA PRO A 675 10.02 -3.03 14.41
C PRO A 675 10.31 -3.47 15.85
N TYR A 676 11.55 -3.83 16.11
CA TYR A 676 11.94 -4.22 17.47
C TYR A 676 12.08 -3.02 18.40
N SER A 677 12.00 -3.27 19.71
CA SER A 677 12.04 -2.24 20.74
C SER A 677 13.43 -1.61 20.89
N ALA A 678 13.51 -0.43 21.54
CA ALA A 678 14.76 0.33 21.67
C ALA A 678 15.86 -0.38 22.46
N ASP A 679 15.51 -1.39 23.27
CA ASP A 679 16.41 -2.26 24.04
C ASP A 679 16.96 -3.44 23.21
N GLU A 680 16.40 -3.70 22.04
CA GLU A 680 16.82 -4.73 21.09
C GLU A 680 17.58 -4.10 19.93
N ARG A 681 18.63 -4.72 19.47
CA ARG A 681 19.49 -4.19 18.40
C ARG A 681 19.85 -5.28 17.42
N PHE A 682 20.01 -4.91 16.17
CA PHE A 682 20.57 -5.78 15.14
C PHE A 682 21.97 -6.29 15.60
N PRO A 683 22.25 -7.60 15.51
CA PRO A 683 23.51 -8.19 15.99
C PRO A 683 24.68 -7.89 15.05
N MET A 684 25.05 -6.60 14.94
CA MET A 684 26.11 -6.12 14.07
C MET A 684 27.49 -6.56 14.63
N THR A 685 28.25 -7.29 13.85
CA THR A 685 29.66 -7.63 14.12
C THR A 685 30.55 -6.79 13.19
N GLU A 686 31.88 -6.74 13.48
CA GLU A 686 32.82 -6.06 12.58
C GLU A 686 32.84 -6.65 11.18
N GLU A 687 32.67 -7.95 11.06
CA GLU A 687 32.58 -8.65 9.76
C GLU A 687 31.30 -8.28 9.01
N LYS A 688 30.15 -8.34 9.66
CA LYS A 688 28.85 -7.91 9.06
C LYS A 688 28.91 -6.44 8.64
N GLN A 689 29.49 -5.57 9.47
CA GLN A 689 29.64 -4.15 9.15
C GLN A 689 30.51 -3.97 7.90
N ARG A 690 31.64 -4.67 7.80
CA ARG A 690 32.51 -4.62 6.63
C ARG A 690 31.77 -5.05 5.34
N ILE A 691 31.02 -6.14 5.41
CA ILE A 691 30.24 -6.64 4.28
C ILE A 691 29.13 -5.64 3.92
N TYR A 692 28.43 -5.11 4.92
CA TYR A 692 27.40 -4.09 4.71
C TYR A 692 27.96 -2.84 4.02
N ASP A 693 29.10 -2.33 4.48
CA ASP A 693 29.75 -1.15 3.89
C ASP A 693 30.26 -1.42 2.47
N GLU A 694 30.70 -2.63 2.17
CA GLU A 694 31.15 -3.04 0.83
C GLU A 694 30.00 -3.18 -0.17
N TYR A 695 28.90 -3.80 0.26
CA TYR A 695 27.81 -4.17 -0.64
C TYR A 695 26.63 -3.20 -0.62
N THR A 696 26.34 -2.52 0.50
CA THR A 696 25.13 -1.72 0.67
C THR A 696 25.39 -0.24 0.43
N THR A 697 25.76 0.10 -0.80
CA THR A 697 26.26 1.44 -1.18
C THR A 697 25.32 2.26 -2.05
N ARG A 698 24.22 1.68 -2.51
CA ARG A 698 23.23 2.36 -3.38
C ARG A 698 22.20 3.10 -2.54
N THR A 699 22.35 4.42 -2.39
CA THR A 699 21.50 5.26 -1.53
C THR A 699 20.31 5.83 -2.27
N VAL A 700 19.12 5.65 -1.71
CA VAL A 700 17.87 6.32 -2.11
C VAL A 700 17.49 7.34 -1.04
N LYS A 701 17.35 8.61 -1.45
CA LYS A 701 16.95 9.73 -0.59
C LYS A 701 15.50 10.09 -0.85
N GLY A 702 14.68 9.99 0.20
CA GLY A 702 13.26 10.26 0.13
C GLY A 702 12.46 9.07 -0.43
N PHE A 703 11.26 8.92 0.08
CA PHE A 703 10.36 7.80 -0.25
C PHE A 703 9.41 8.10 -1.43
N LEU A 704 9.34 9.36 -1.86
CA LEU A 704 8.55 9.77 -3.01
C LEU A 704 9.45 10.06 -4.20
N PRO A 705 9.14 9.53 -5.40
CA PRO A 705 9.78 9.99 -6.62
C PRO A 705 9.59 11.50 -6.76
N ARG A 706 10.61 12.20 -7.20
CA ARG A 706 10.47 13.62 -7.52
C ARG A 706 9.49 13.76 -8.68
N ILE A 707 8.66 14.80 -8.67
CA ILE A 707 7.70 15.05 -9.75
C ILE A 707 8.38 15.16 -11.12
N GLU A 708 9.62 15.62 -11.15
CA GLU A 708 10.46 15.70 -12.35
C GLU A 708 10.72 14.33 -12.99
N THR A 709 10.77 13.27 -12.21
CA THR A 709 11.00 11.91 -12.71
C THR A 709 9.89 11.46 -13.66
N PHE A 710 8.68 11.99 -13.48
CA PHE A 710 7.54 11.68 -14.36
C PHE A 710 7.57 12.48 -15.67
N LEU A 711 8.35 13.55 -15.72
CA LEU A 711 8.47 14.45 -16.89
C LEU A 711 9.65 14.09 -17.80
N SER A 712 10.54 13.22 -17.37
CA SER A 712 11.76 12.82 -18.10
C SER A 712 11.57 11.68 -19.09
N LYS A 713 10.33 11.30 -19.40
CA LYS A 713 9.99 10.23 -20.36
C LYS A 713 9.65 10.76 -21.75
#